data_4fd1a1b02175109c6e9d9ded4df0eb9c
#
_entry.id   4fd1a1b02175109c6e9d9ded4df0eb9c
#
_cell.length_a   1.000
_cell.length_b   1.000
_cell.length_c   1.000
_cell.angle_alpha   90.00
_cell.angle_beta   90.00
_cell.angle_gamma   90.00
#
_symmetry.space_group_name_H-M   'P 1'
#
loop_
_entity.id
_entity.type
_entity.pdbx_description
1 polymer ?
#
loop_
_entity_poly.entity_id
_entity_poly.type
_entity_poly.pdbx_seq_one_letter_code
_entity_poly.pdbx_strand_id
1 'polypeptide(L)'
;MNLSLKNISNIKPNSFSNDFKVKAILGPTNTGKTYYAMDRMLSHRTGIIGFPLRLLARENYDKAVIQLGKSQVALVTGEEKIIPPNAKYFCCTVESMPLEKSFAFVAIDEIQLAADPDRGYIFTDRILNARGSEETVFLGAETIKPLLQKILPKCSIEIRPRLSVLSYVGIKKITRLKPRSAVVAFSVPEVYKIAELVRTKKGGAAIVMGALSPRTRNAQVELYQSGQVDYLIATDAIGMGLNMDIDHVAFASDTKFDGNTPRYLTPPEIAQIAGRAGRHSRNGSFGVVEDNIKFDEDTIVQIESHSFSPLKTIWWRNTELDFNSLKKLFSSLEANPPFNFMRKKVGALDTLCLNYLSEIDPIKSKINSKETLSLLWNVCQIPDFSNSLSGMHFNLLEKTFELLLSKGKLDNDWIKSQINRLDNFDGEIDTLLNRISNIRTWTFITNRTKWLDESDYWQNKAKNIEDKLSDELHRRLTQRFVDKRIVILNKTLKEYNNLEAVIRLDGTVFVEGEEVGTLNGFDFIPSLSQGEKAGPILTAARKILPREIERRVRELLMSDNAAFKFNNDASILWQNNKVATLLNSEDIYSPKININNYELLSDEQIKQIELRISEAVQKNIRDILSESINLEKPVLDNLKVLDKEKQNTDIENEGNQEIDDNNSLSGKALGIAYQVYEGLGSAKTVNLSMSVNNLSENDKRNLARLGLRLGIETIYLPNLLKPASVKLRALLWSVFNQNFPLNALPPDGRVSVIIDPDANHEYYRAIGFVPLGKLALRADIAERLSALIRVEARKGKFKINDAMLSIAGSTKIQMEEVLYDMGYIKAGEEPSTLVDQVPIIIFDRKKKILKTKSKIFNEKVKKSRNNQKNIKSNLKKQNKEKLPDPLSPFAVLKSMKIK
;
A
#
# COMPACT_ATOMS: atom_id res chain seq x y z
N MET A 1 -41.43 -48.76 33.71
CA MET A 1 -42.06 -47.57 34.28
C MET A 1 -42.31 -46.57 33.15
N ASN A 2 -43.62 -46.41 32.84
CA ASN A 2 -44.17 -45.57 31.83
C ASN A 2 -44.04 -44.09 32.24
N LEU A 3 -43.01 -43.38 31.80
CA LEU A 3 -42.97 -41.92 31.85
C LEU A 3 -43.54 -41.40 30.56
N SER A 4 -44.69 -40.86 30.73
CA SER A 4 -45.69 -40.37 29.81
C SER A 4 -45.14 -39.64 28.59
N LEU A 5 -45.59 -40.13 27.44
CA LEU A 5 -45.57 -39.50 26.11
C LEU A 5 -46.35 -38.16 26.03
N LYS A 6 -46.70 -37.54 27.17
CA LYS A 6 -47.52 -36.28 27.16
C LYS A 6 -46.76 -34.97 27.00
N ASN A 7 -45.42 -34.94 27.06
CA ASN A 7 -44.67 -33.73 26.89
C ASN A 7 -44.00 -33.54 25.48
N ILE A 8 -44.25 -34.47 24.56
CA ILE A 8 -43.80 -34.36 23.17
C ILE A 8 -44.73 -33.56 22.32
N SER A 9 -45.96 -33.22 22.85
CA SER A 9 -46.97 -32.46 22.10
C SER A 9 -46.75 -30.93 22.08
N ASN A 10 -45.69 -30.38 22.73
CA ASN A 10 -45.45 -28.94 22.75
C ASN A 10 -44.24 -28.48 21.94
N ILE A 11 -43.53 -29.39 21.27
CA ILE A 11 -42.79 -29.02 20.07
C ILE A 11 -43.84 -28.89 18.98
N LYS A 12 -44.46 -27.72 18.88
CA LYS A 12 -45.25 -27.39 17.68
C LYS A 12 -44.33 -27.60 16.51
N PRO A 13 -44.44 -28.68 15.71
CA PRO A 13 -44.12 -28.60 14.32
C PRO A 13 -45.09 -27.50 13.87
N ASN A 14 -44.60 -26.33 13.46
CA ASN A 14 -45.38 -25.38 12.71
C ASN A 14 -46.23 -26.26 11.78
N SER A 15 -47.57 -26.14 11.83
CA SER A 15 -48.54 -26.94 11.09
C SER A 15 -48.25 -26.84 9.60
N PHE A 16 -47.35 -27.65 9.15
CA PHE A 16 -46.96 -27.73 7.74
C PHE A 16 -47.85 -28.81 7.09
N SER A 17 -48.72 -28.33 6.20
CA SER A 17 -49.45 -29.15 5.27
C SER A 17 -48.54 -30.18 4.59
N ASN A 18 -49.08 -31.32 4.29
CA ASN A 18 -48.46 -32.60 3.89
C ASN A 18 -47.59 -32.65 2.58
N ASP A 19 -47.18 -31.53 1.99
CA ASP A 19 -46.60 -31.49 0.64
C ASP A 19 -45.12 -31.12 0.55
N PHE A 20 -44.41 -31.05 1.65
CA PHE A 20 -42.95 -30.69 1.58
C PHE A 20 -42.11 -31.91 1.20
N LYS A 21 -41.45 -31.81 0.06
CA LYS A 21 -40.52 -32.83 -0.42
C LYS A 21 -39.18 -32.69 0.32
N VAL A 22 -38.93 -33.58 1.28
CA VAL A 22 -37.62 -33.68 1.95
C VAL A 22 -36.82 -34.85 1.38
N LYS A 23 -35.65 -34.52 0.88
CA LYS A 23 -34.76 -35.52 0.24
C LYS A 23 -33.37 -35.46 0.88
N ALA A 24 -32.74 -36.61 1.09
CA ALA A 24 -31.34 -36.68 1.47
C ALA A 24 -30.56 -37.39 0.38
N ILE A 25 -29.42 -36.80 -0.01
CA ILE A 25 -28.48 -37.36 -0.97
C ILE A 25 -27.19 -37.67 -0.20
N LEU A 26 -26.98 -38.93 0.02
CA LEU A 26 -25.88 -39.42 0.86
C LEU A 26 -24.86 -40.16 0.00
N GLY A 27 -23.60 -40.13 0.44
CA GLY A 27 -22.51 -40.87 -0.22
C GLY A 27 -21.14 -40.21 0.05
N PRO A 28 -20.06 -40.82 -0.42
CA PRO A 28 -18.69 -40.31 -0.20
C PRO A 28 -18.40 -38.98 -0.92
N THR A 29 -17.18 -38.53 -0.80
CA THR A 29 -16.66 -37.42 -1.62
C THR A 29 -16.64 -37.79 -3.11
N ASN A 30 -16.62 -36.81 -3.99
CA ASN A 30 -16.60 -37.02 -5.45
C ASN A 30 -17.82 -37.75 -6.03
N THR A 31 -19.04 -37.40 -5.58
CA THR A 31 -20.31 -37.93 -6.06
C THR A 31 -21.21 -36.90 -6.73
N GLY A 32 -20.75 -35.63 -6.81
CA GLY A 32 -21.52 -34.54 -7.41
C GLY A 32 -22.69 -34.00 -6.57
N LYS A 33 -22.77 -34.33 -5.26
CA LYS A 33 -23.88 -33.91 -4.37
C LYS A 33 -24.07 -32.38 -4.35
N THR A 34 -23.00 -31.65 -4.08
CA THR A 34 -23.03 -30.18 -4.00
C THR A 34 -23.42 -29.53 -5.32
N TYR A 35 -22.91 -30.08 -6.44
CA TYR A 35 -23.29 -29.62 -7.77
C TYR A 35 -24.80 -29.81 -8.01
N TYR A 36 -25.33 -30.99 -7.67
CA TYR A 36 -26.76 -31.27 -7.77
C TYR A 36 -27.59 -30.29 -6.93
N ALA A 37 -27.19 -29.99 -5.70
CA ALA A 37 -27.94 -29.06 -4.85
C ALA A 37 -27.91 -27.64 -5.41
N MET A 38 -26.80 -27.20 -5.98
CA MET A 38 -26.69 -25.91 -6.65
C MET A 38 -27.59 -25.82 -7.88
N ASP A 39 -27.59 -26.83 -8.74
CA ASP A 39 -28.43 -26.90 -9.93
C ASP A 39 -29.93 -26.89 -9.55
N ARG A 40 -30.30 -27.66 -8.53
CA ARG A 40 -31.66 -27.67 -7.96
C ARG A 40 -32.05 -26.32 -7.39
N MET A 41 -31.18 -25.68 -6.61
CA MET A 41 -31.44 -24.36 -6.04
C MET A 41 -31.76 -23.33 -7.14
N LEU A 42 -30.93 -23.32 -8.19
CA LEU A 42 -31.09 -22.36 -9.29
C LEU A 42 -32.36 -22.63 -10.15
N SER A 43 -32.93 -23.86 -10.05
CA SER A 43 -34.15 -24.24 -10.74
C SER A 43 -35.43 -23.78 -10.01
N HIS A 44 -35.34 -23.34 -8.74
CA HIS A 44 -36.44 -22.81 -7.95
C HIS A 44 -36.47 -21.29 -8.01
N ARG A 45 -37.63 -20.71 -7.68
CA ARG A 45 -37.81 -19.24 -7.70
C ARG A 45 -36.94 -18.51 -6.66
N THR A 46 -36.67 -19.14 -5.54
CA THR A 46 -35.77 -18.66 -4.46
C THR A 46 -35.13 -19.87 -3.80
N GLY A 47 -33.90 -19.71 -3.34
CA GLY A 47 -33.20 -20.82 -2.70
C GLY A 47 -32.07 -20.39 -1.77
N ILE A 48 -31.74 -21.29 -0.85
CA ILE A 48 -30.65 -21.12 0.10
C ILE A 48 -29.90 -22.44 0.29
N ILE A 49 -28.57 -22.37 0.30
CA ILE A 49 -27.71 -23.49 0.67
C ILE A 49 -26.79 -23.09 1.81
N GLY A 50 -26.77 -23.92 2.87
CA GLY A 50 -25.83 -23.86 3.97
C GLY A 50 -24.64 -24.75 3.72
N PHE A 51 -23.44 -24.17 3.64
CA PHE A 51 -22.18 -24.89 3.48
C PHE A 51 -21.43 -25.00 4.81
N PRO A 52 -20.61 -26.04 5.02
CA PRO A 52 -19.87 -26.22 6.26
C PRO A 52 -18.73 -25.21 6.44
N LEU A 53 -18.26 -24.60 5.33
CA LEU A 53 -17.14 -23.67 5.32
C LEU A 53 -17.47 -22.43 4.48
N ARG A 54 -16.97 -21.27 4.91
CA ARG A 54 -17.10 -20.01 4.17
C ARG A 54 -16.48 -20.05 2.77
N LEU A 55 -15.38 -20.81 2.60
CA LEU A 55 -14.73 -20.98 1.31
C LEU A 55 -15.67 -21.65 0.31
N LEU A 56 -16.38 -22.72 0.72
CA LEU A 56 -17.37 -23.38 -0.13
C LEU A 56 -18.54 -22.47 -0.45
N ALA A 57 -19.02 -21.70 0.54
CA ALA A 57 -20.06 -20.72 0.31
C ALA A 57 -19.62 -19.67 -0.73
N ARG A 58 -18.39 -19.18 -0.62
CA ARG A 58 -17.82 -18.19 -1.57
C ARG A 58 -17.61 -18.77 -2.97
N GLU A 59 -17.02 -19.97 -3.08
CA GLU A 59 -16.81 -20.63 -4.38
C GLU A 59 -18.12 -20.86 -5.12
N ASN A 60 -19.15 -21.32 -4.41
CA ASN A 60 -20.45 -21.57 -5.02
C ASN A 60 -21.22 -20.27 -5.30
N TYR A 61 -21.04 -19.23 -4.47
CA TYR A 61 -21.52 -17.88 -4.76
C TYR A 61 -20.91 -17.34 -6.06
N ASP A 62 -19.60 -17.44 -6.23
CA ASP A 62 -18.92 -16.94 -7.43
C ASP A 62 -19.40 -17.69 -8.69
N LYS A 63 -19.61 -19.02 -8.60
CA LYS A 63 -20.20 -19.83 -9.67
C LYS A 63 -21.64 -19.41 -10.01
N ALA A 64 -22.47 -19.16 -9.00
CA ALA A 64 -23.85 -18.71 -9.20
C ALA A 64 -23.90 -17.28 -9.79
N VAL A 65 -22.97 -16.40 -9.37
CA VAL A 65 -22.85 -15.04 -9.92
C VAL A 65 -22.48 -15.07 -11.41
N ILE A 66 -21.60 -15.97 -11.83
CA ILE A 66 -21.25 -16.14 -13.25
C ILE A 66 -22.49 -16.53 -14.08
N GLN A 67 -23.40 -17.34 -13.51
CA GLN A 67 -24.60 -17.80 -14.22
C GLN A 67 -25.75 -16.79 -14.21
N LEU A 68 -25.98 -16.10 -13.08
CA LEU A 68 -27.19 -15.28 -12.85
C LEU A 68 -26.93 -13.78 -12.69
N GLY A 69 -25.66 -13.37 -12.56
CA GLY A 69 -25.28 -12.00 -12.25
C GLY A 69 -25.35 -11.66 -10.76
N LYS A 70 -24.58 -10.61 -10.38
CA LYS A 70 -24.39 -10.19 -8.99
C LYS A 70 -25.66 -9.73 -8.27
N SER A 71 -26.67 -9.27 -9.00
CA SER A 71 -27.89 -8.71 -8.41
C SER A 71 -28.84 -9.78 -7.83
N GLN A 72 -28.71 -11.05 -8.22
CA GLN A 72 -29.64 -12.11 -7.84
C GLN A 72 -29.09 -13.04 -6.77
N VAL A 73 -27.80 -13.01 -6.50
CA VAL A 73 -27.12 -13.95 -5.60
C VAL A 73 -26.59 -13.22 -4.38
N ALA A 74 -26.84 -13.76 -3.19
CA ALA A 74 -26.32 -13.28 -1.93
C ALA A 74 -25.28 -14.26 -1.36
N LEU A 75 -24.26 -13.70 -0.70
CA LEU A 75 -23.32 -14.43 0.14
C LEU A 75 -23.49 -14.00 1.61
N VAL A 76 -23.71 -14.96 2.50
CA VAL A 76 -23.87 -14.67 3.93
C VAL A 76 -22.99 -15.63 4.74
N THR A 77 -21.93 -15.07 5.30
CA THR A 77 -21.04 -15.77 6.23
C THR A 77 -20.90 -14.95 7.51
N GLY A 78 -20.20 -15.46 8.51
CA GLY A 78 -19.93 -14.70 9.74
C GLY A 78 -19.09 -13.44 9.50
N GLU A 79 -18.27 -13.44 8.45
CA GLU A 79 -17.29 -12.39 8.17
C GLU A 79 -17.61 -11.60 6.89
N GLU A 80 -18.45 -12.12 6.01
CA GLU A 80 -18.79 -11.45 4.74
C GLU A 80 -20.30 -11.53 4.48
N LYS A 81 -20.89 -10.37 4.19
CA LYS A 81 -22.29 -10.25 3.84
C LYS A 81 -22.44 -9.44 2.57
N ILE A 82 -22.80 -10.10 1.48
CA ILE A 82 -23.12 -9.48 0.20
C ILE A 82 -24.61 -9.81 -0.06
N ILE A 83 -25.48 -8.86 0.17
CA ILE A 83 -26.93 -9.06 0.02
C ILE A 83 -27.51 -7.99 -0.90
N PRO A 84 -27.52 -8.20 -2.22
CA PRO A 84 -28.18 -7.29 -3.15
C PRO A 84 -29.67 -7.16 -2.81
N PRO A 85 -30.31 -6.02 -3.09
CA PRO A 85 -31.73 -5.81 -2.81
C PRO A 85 -32.66 -6.86 -3.44
N ASN A 86 -32.30 -7.37 -4.62
CA ASN A 86 -33.07 -8.32 -5.39
C ASN A 86 -32.55 -9.77 -5.28
N ALA A 87 -31.78 -10.08 -4.22
CA ALA A 87 -31.20 -11.41 -4.05
C ALA A 87 -32.27 -12.48 -3.86
N LYS A 88 -32.27 -13.47 -4.74
CA LYS A 88 -33.17 -14.64 -4.70
C LYS A 88 -32.46 -15.90 -4.20
N TYR A 89 -31.17 -16.01 -4.44
CA TYR A 89 -30.37 -17.19 -4.14
C TYR A 89 -29.29 -16.83 -3.11
N PHE A 90 -29.20 -17.66 -2.07
CA PHE A 90 -28.34 -17.40 -0.94
C PHE A 90 -27.34 -18.53 -0.76
N CYS A 91 -26.04 -18.22 -0.91
CA CYS A 91 -24.95 -19.12 -0.51
C CYS A 91 -24.48 -18.69 0.89
N CYS A 92 -24.65 -19.56 1.88
CA CYS A 92 -24.39 -19.23 3.27
C CYS A 92 -23.46 -20.25 3.94
N THR A 93 -22.78 -19.86 5.03
CA THR A 93 -22.36 -20.89 5.98
C THR A 93 -23.57 -21.34 6.79
N VAL A 94 -23.54 -22.60 7.25
CA VAL A 94 -24.68 -23.21 7.99
C VAL A 94 -25.06 -22.36 9.21
N GLU A 95 -24.09 -21.76 9.88
CA GLU A 95 -24.26 -20.86 11.02
C GLU A 95 -24.99 -19.56 10.66
N SER A 96 -24.70 -19.05 9.47
CA SER A 96 -25.15 -17.71 9.04
C SER A 96 -26.43 -17.74 8.18
N MET A 97 -27.07 -18.89 8.04
CA MET A 97 -28.30 -19.02 7.27
C MET A 97 -29.42 -18.17 7.87
N PRO A 98 -30.04 -17.21 7.11
CA PRO A 98 -31.15 -16.39 7.55
C PRO A 98 -32.47 -17.21 7.51
N LEU A 99 -32.73 -18.02 8.51
CA LEU A 99 -33.91 -18.90 8.59
C LEU A 99 -35.23 -18.17 8.83
N GLU A 100 -35.18 -16.88 9.18
CA GLU A 100 -36.34 -16.04 9.31
C GLU A 100 -37.06 -15.76 7.99
N LYS A 101 -36.32 -15.88 6.87
CA LYS A 101 -36.84 -15.76 5.52
C LYS A 101 -37.35 -17.11 5.00
N SER A 102 -38.47 -17.09 4.33
CA SER A 102 -38.98 -18.27 3.63
C SER A 102 -38.36 -18.41 2.25
N PHE A 103 -37.83 -19.58 1.94
CA PHE A 103 -37.27 -19.94 0.64
C PHE A 103 -38.02 -21.13 0.02
N ALA A 104 -38.13 -21.13 -1.30
CA ALA A 104 -38.71 -22.25 -2.03
C ALA A 104 -37.86 -23.52 -1.89
N PHE A 105 -36.53 -23.34 -1.98
CA PHE A 105 -35.55 -24.41 -1.87
C PHE A 105 -34.61 -24.14 -0.69
N VAL A 106 -34.37 -25.17 0.11
CA VAL A 106 -33.35 -25.17 1.18
C VAL A 106 -32.46 -26.40 1.06
N ALA A 107 -31.15 -26.18 1.11
CA ALA A 107 -30.20 -27.31 1.20
C ALA A 107 -29.17 -27.09 2.30
N ILE A 108 -28.68 -28.19 2.89
CA ILE A 108 -27.62 -28.20 3.89
C ILE A 108 -26.60 -29.24 3.48
N ASP A 109 -25.37 -28.79 3.31
CA ASP A 109 -24.27 -29.64 2.91
C ASP A 109 -23.51 -30.20 4.12
N GLU A 110 -22.96 -31.42 3.98
CA GLU A 110 -22.15 -32.13 4.97
C GLU A 110 -22.87 -32.35 6.32
N ILE A 111 -24.15 -32.79 6.28
CA ILE A 111 -24.98 -32.94 7.49
C ILE A 111 -24.43 -33.94 8.53
N GLN A 112 -23.51 -34.87 8.17
CA GLN A 112 -22.85 -35.74 9.16
C GLN A 112 -22.00 -34.95 10.17
N LEU A 113 -21.68 -33.68 9.91
CA LEU A 113 -21.06 -32.76 10.88
C LEU A 113 -21.97 -32.50 12.10
N ALA A 114 -23.24 -32.94 12.09
CA ALA A 114 -24.07 -33.00 13.29
C ALA A 114 -23.43 -33.82 14.42
N ALA A 115 -22.51 -34.74 14.11
CA ALA A 115 -21.73 -35.48 15.07
C ALA A 115 -20.43 -34.76 15.53
N ASP A 116 -20.09 -33.62 14.98
CA ASP A 116 -18.94 -32.81 15.37
C ASP A 116 -19.13 -32.25 16.79
N PRO A 117 -18.15 -32.42 17.71
CA PRO A 117 -18.27 -31.95 19.08
C PRO A 117 -18.48 -30.45 19.22
N ASP A 118 -17.89 -29.64 18.32
CA ASP A 118 -17.89 -28.18 18.44
C ASP A 118 -19.03 -27.52 17.69
N ARG A 119 -19.30 -27.92 16.47
CA ARG A 119 -20.26 -27.33 15.57
C ARG A 119 -21.53 -28.13 15.34
N GLY A 120 -21.54 -29.39 15.78
CA GLY A 120 -22.61 -30.35 15.45
C GLY A 120 -24.00 -29.90 15.85
N TYR A 121 -24.12 -29.20 16.95
CA TYR A 121 -25.41 -28.70 17.43
C TYR A 121 -26.09 -27.75 16.44
N ILE A 122 -25.31 -26.99 15.66
CA ILE A 122 -25.83 -26.08 14.64
C ILE A 122 -26.39 -26.89 13.47
N PHE A 123 -25.66 -27.90 13.00
CA PHE A 123 -26.12 -28.78 11.94
C PHE A 123 -27.39 -29.54 12.37
N THR A 124 -27.43 -30.01 13.63
CA THR A 124 -28.61 -30.64 14.19
C THR A 124 -29.82 -29.71 14.22
N ASP A 125 -29.64 -28.47 14.62
CA ASP A 125 -30.71 -27.47 14.57
C ASP A 125 -31.24 -27.26 13.14
N ARG A 126 -30.34 -27.19 12.14
CA ARG A 126 -30.76 -27.03 10.74
C ARG A 126 -31.48 -28.29 10.20
N ILE A 127 -31.04 -29.48 10.59
CA ILE A 127 -31.73 -30.73 10.24
C ILE A 127 -33.16 -30.75 10.86
N LEU A 128 -33.33 -30.25 12.07
CA LEU A 128 -34.61 -30.19 12.75
C LEU A 128 -35.53 -29.08 12.18
N ASN A 129 -35.00 -27.89 11.97
CA ASN A 129 -35.79 -26.67 11.78
C ASN A 129 -35.78 -26.05 10.39
N ALA A 130 -34.73 -26.26 9.56
CA ALA A 130 -34.64 -25.63 8.24
C ALA A 130 -35.48 -26.38 7.20
N ARG A 131 -36.46 -25.69 6.60
CA ARG A 131 -37.34 -26.23 5.55
C ARG A 131 -37.55 -25.25 4.41
N GLY A 132 -37.52 -25.77 3.18
CA GLY A 132 -37.97 -25.04 2.00
C GLY A 132 -39.49 -25.20 1.81
N SER A 133 -40.12 -24.20 1.25
CA SER A 133 -41.58 -24.31 0.99
C SER A 133 -41.93 -25.26 -0.15
N GLU A 134 -40.98 -25.62 -0.99
CA GLU A 134 -41.17 -26.55 -2.11
C GLU A 134 -40.27 -27.78 -1.99
N GLU A 135 -38.98 -27.60 -1.67
CA GLU A 135 -38.04 -28.71 -1.55
C GLU A 135 -36.99 -28.44 -0.46
N THR A 136 -36.64 -29.47 0.30
CA THR A 136 -35.51 -29.47 1.24
C THR A 136 -34.57 -30.60 0.89
N VAL A 137 -33.29 -30.30 0.73
CA VAL A 137 -32.27 -31.28 0.37
C VAL A 137 -31.16 -31.32 1.43
N PHE A 138 -30.92 -32.51 1.97
CA PHE A 138 -29.80 -32.77 2.87
C PHE A 138 -28.70 -33.52 2.14
N LEU A 139 -27.45 -33.01 2.21
CA LEU A 139 -26.30 -33.65 1.57
C LEU A 139 -25.33 -34.11 2.65
N GLY A 140 -24.74 -35.28 2.50
CA GLY A 140 -23.82 -35.80 3.50
C GLY A 140 -23.25 -37.16 3.22
N ALA A 141 -22.53 -37.69 4.20
CA ALA A 141 -22.03 -39.05 4.20
C ALA A 141 -23.13 -40.06 4.60
N GLU A 142 -23.04 -41.29 4.16
CA GLU A 142 -24.01 -42.36 4.46
C GLU A 142 -24.11 -42.69 5.96
N THR A 143 -23.06 -42.41 6.72
CA THR A 143 -23.00 -42.68 8.17
C THR A 143 -24.14 -42.08 8.98
N ILE A 144 -24.74 -40.97 8.54
CA ILE A 144 -25.84 -40.28 9.24
C ILE A 144 -27.22 -40.92 8.96
N LYS A 145 -27.32 -41.77 7.95
CA LYS A 145 -28.59 -42.34 7.45
C LYS A 145 -29.51 -42.90 8.55
N PRO A 146 -29.05 -43.75 9.52
CA PRO A 146 -29.95 -44.27 10.55
C PRO A 146 -30.49 -43.24 11.52
N LEU A 147 -29.71 -42.18 11.80
CA LEU A 147 -30.16 -41.11 12.65
C LEU A 147 -31.15 -40.18 11.90
N LEU A 148 -30.86 -39.91 10.62
CA LEU A 148 -31.75 -39.12 9.79
C LEU A 148 -33.13 -39.78 9.62
N GLN A 149 -33.17 -41.10 9.44
CA GLN A 149 -34.43 -41.89 9.40
C GLN A 149 -35.21 -41.80 10.70
N LYS A 150 -34.55 -41.74 11.86
CA LYS A 150 -35.23 -41.55 13.17
C LYS A 150 -35.75 -40.13 13.35
N ILE A 151 -35.02 -39.09 12.84
CA ILE A 151 -35.42 -37.70 12.98
C ILE A 151 -36.47 -37.33 11.94
N LEU A 152 -36.32 -37.81 10.71
CA LEU A 152 -37.19 -37.50 9.57
C LEU A 152 -37.67 -38.77 8.86
N PRO A 153 -38.65 -39.52 9.43
CA PRO A 153 -39.09 -40.82 8.91
C PRO A 153 -39.64 -40.76 7.46
N LYS A 154 -40.15 -39.58 7.03
CA LYS A 154 -40.69 -39.35 5.69
C LYS A 154 -39.63 -38.85 4.65
N CYS A 155 -38.37 -38.70 5.03
CA CYS A 155 -37.30 -38.24 4.15
C CYS A 155 -36.96 -39.29 3.10
N SER A 156 -36.98 -38.94 1.82
CA SER A 156 -36.49 -39.86 0.77
C SER A 156 -34.97 -39.85 0.76
N ILE A 157 -34.34 -41.01 0.82
CA ILE A 157 -32.88 -41.13 0.86
C ILE A 157 -32.38 -41.73 -0.44
N GLU A 158 -31.51 -40.97 -1.13
CA GLU A 158 -30.78 -41.38 -2.31
C GLU A 158 -29.32 -41.62 -1.94
N ILE A 159 -28.77 -42.77 -2.24
CA ILE A 159 -27.34 -43.06 -2.04
C ILE A 159 -26.63 -42.96 -3.38
N ARG A 160 -25.54 -42.19 -3.41
CA ARG A 160 -24.72 -42.01 -4.61
C ARG A 160 -23.34 -42.63 -4.40
N PRO A 161 -22.92 -43.56 -5.23
CA PRO A 161 -21.58 -44.12 -5.15
C PRO A 161 -20.55 -43.09 -5.62
N ARG A 162 -19.30 -43.27 -5.24
CA ARG A 162 -18.17 -42.49 -5.71
C ARG A 162 -17.95 -42.72 -7.22
N LEU A 163 -17.63 -41.65 -7.95
CA LEU A 163 -17.40 -41.68 -9.40
C LEU A 163 -16.05 -42.30 -9.78
N SER A 164 -15.09 -42.45 -8.85
CA SER A 164 -13.76 -42.99 -9.11
C SER A 164 -13.34 -43.95 -8.00
N VAL A 165 -12.41 -44.87 -8.30
CA VAL A 165 -11.85 -45.78 -7.33
C VAL A 165 -10.80 -45.10 -6.47
N LEU A 166 -10.79 -45.39 -5.16
CA LEU A 166 -9.75 -44.99 -4.22
C LEU A 166 -9.02 -46.22 -3.74
N SER A 167 -7.70 -46.27 -3.87
CA SER A 167 -6.90 -47.45 -3.52
C SER A 167 -5.75 -47.10 -2.57
N TYR A 168 -5.47 -47.99 -1.62
CA TYR A 168 -4.32 -47.92 -0.73
C TYR A 168 -3.06 -48.43 -1.44
N VAL A 169 -1.96 -47.65 -1.37
CA VAL A 169 -0.70 -48.00 -2.06
C VAL A 169 0.47 -48.23 -1.10
N GLY A 170 0.19 -48.40 0.18
CA GLY A 170 1.19 -48.69 1.20
C GLY A 170 2.05 -47.45 1.57
N ILE A 171 3.28 -47.73 1.95
CA ILE A 171 4.24 -46.76 2.47
C ILE A 171 5.07 -46.18 1.35
N LYS A 172 5.15 -44.83 1.25
CA LYS A 172 6.02 -44.13 0.30
C LYS A 172 6.71 -42.97 0.96
N LYS A 173 8.04 -43.03 1.04
CA LYS A 173 8.84 -41.87 1.53
C LYS A 173 8.51 -40.58 0.76
N ILE A 174 8.48 -39.44 1.43
CA ILE A 174 8.16 -38.12 0.84
C ILE A 174 9.01 -37.85 -0.41
N THR A 175 10.29 -38.23 -0.41
CA THR A 175 11.20 -38.06 -1.55
C THR A 175 10.84 -38.89 -2.79
N ARG A 176 9.99 -39.92 -2.63
CA ARG A 176 9.56 -40.82 -3.72
C ARG A 176 8.13 -40.60 -4.18
N LEU A 177 7.44 -39.62 -3.57
CA LEU A 177 6.10 -39.24 -4.01
C LEU A 177 6.14 -38.69 -5.44
N LYS A 178 5.11 -39.00 -6.21
CA LYS A 178 4.92 -38.50 -7.56
C LYS A 178 4.42 -37.05 -7.54
N PRO A 179 4.61 -36.27 -8.63
CA PRO A 179 3.89 -35.00 -8.79
C PRO A 179 2.39 -35.16 -8.55
N ARG A 180 1.71 -34.07 -8.25
CA ARG A 180 0.26 -34.03 -7.92
C ARG A 180 -0.09 -34.84 -6.65
N SER A 181 0.85 -34.93 -5.71
CA SER A 181 0.62 -35.57 -4.39
C SER A 181 0.39 -34.51 -3.30
N ALA A 182 -0.53 -34.80 -2.38
CA ALA A 182 -0.73 -34.06 -1.14
C ALA A 182 -0.20 -34.85 0.05
N VAL A 183 0.56 -34.18 0.94
CA VAL A 183 0.99 -34.77 2.22
C VAL A 183 0.20 -34.11 3.34
N VAL A 184 -0.38 -34.90 4.23
CA VAL A 184 -1.25 -34.41 5.30
C VAL A 184 -0.62 -34.66 6.65
N ALA A 185 -0.51 -33.57 7.45
CA ALA A 185 -0.03 -33.57 8.81
C ALA A 185 -1.01 -32.79 9.70
N PHE A 186 -0.99 -32.99 11.01
CA PHE A 186 -2.02 -32.44 11.92
C PHE A 186 -1.48 -31.40 12.89
N SER A 187 -0.23 -30.98 12.72
CA SER A 187 0.36 -29.87 13.45
C SER A 187 1.06 -28.88 12.51
N VAL A 188 1.04 -27.58 12.85
CA VAL A 188 1.70 -26.52 12.06
C VAL A 188 3.23 -26.76 11.95
N PRO A 189 3.95 -27.11 13.06
CA PRO A 189 5.38 -27.42 12.97
C PRO A 189 5.70 -28.56 12.02
N GLU A 190 4.86 -29.58 12.00
CA GLU A 190 5.05 -30.74 11.12
C GLU A 190 4.80 -30.39 9.65
N VAL A 191 3.76 -29.61 9.36
CA VAL A 191 3.48 -29.05 8.02
C VAL A 191 4.71 -28.28 7.52
N TYR A 192 5.29 -27.39 8.34
CA TYR A 192 6.46 -26.62 7.97
C TYR A 192 7.70 -27.50 7.75
N LYS A 193 7.93 -28.46 8.63
CA LYS A 193 9.05 -29.43 8.51
C LYS A 193 8.97 -30.21 7.18
N ILE A 194 7.78 -30.71 6.85
CA ILE A 194 7.55 -31.44 5.60
C ILE A 194 7.70 -30.53 4.38
N ALA A 195 7.15 -29.31 4.44
CA ALA A 195 7.26 -28.36 3.36
C ALA A 195 8.72 -27.97 3.08
N GLU A 196 9.54 -27.78 4.13
CA GLU A 196 10.96 -27.53 4.04
C GLU A 196 11.72 -28.70 3.38
N LEU A 197 11.36 -29.94 3.79
CA LEU A 197 11.92 -31.17 3.18
C LEU A 197 11.57 -31.27 1.69
N VAL A 198 10.32 -31.00 1.33
CA VAL A 198 9.86 -31.00 -0.07
C VAL A 198 10.55 -29.88 -0.86
N ARG A 199 10.69 -28.69 -0.28
CA ARG A 199 11.42 -27.59 -0.91
C ARG A 199 12.84 -27.98 -1.28
N THR A 200 13.57 -28.56 -0.33
CA THR A 200 14.99 -28.93 -0.53
C THR A 200 15.19 -30.06 -1.53
N LYS A 201 14.23 -30.99 -1.65
CA LYS A 201 14.36 -32.21 -2.48
C LYS A 201 13.59 -32.14 -3.80
N LYS A 202 12.49 -31.38 -3.85
CA LYS A 202 11.53 -31.39 -4.96
C LYS A 202 11.23 -29.98 -5.52
N GLY A 203 11.69 -28.91 -4.87
CA GLY A 203 11.58 -27.54 -5.36
C GLY A 203 10.49 -26.70 -4.74
N GLY A 204 9.62 -27.30 -3.97
CA GLY A 204 8.63 -26.53 -3.25
C GLY A 204 7.28 -27.20 -3.14
N ALA A 205 6.48 -26.67 -2.24
CA ALA A 205 5.12 -27.13 -1.98
C ALA A 205 4.22 -25.95 -1.65
N ALA A 206 2.97 -26.02 -2.08
CA ALA A 206 1.91 -25.16 -1.58
C ALA A 206 1.47 -25.63 -0.19
N ILE A 207 1.04 -24.70 0.66
CA ILE A 207 0.61 -24.99 2.03
C ILE A 207 -0.87 -24.68 2.19
N VAL A 208 -1.63 -25.65 2.73
CA VAL A 208 -3.05 -25.48 3.04
C VAL A 208 -3.33 -25.88 4.49
N MET A 209 -3.67 -24.90 5.31
CA MET A 209 -3.99 -25.09 6.73
C MET A 209 -5.32 -24.44 7.08
N GLY A 210 -5.98 -24.93 8.13
CA GLY A 210 -7.24 -24.37 8.64
C GLY A 210 -7.12 -22.91 9.07
N ALA A 211 -5.97 -22.52 9.62
CA ALA A 211 -5.68 -21.16 10.07
C ALA A 211 -5.56 -20.13 8.95
N LEU A 212 -5.31 -20.57 7.70
CA LEU A 212 -5.18 -19.64 6.58
C LEU A 212 -6.51 -18.95 6.24
N SER A 213 -6.42 -17.69 5.82
CA SER A 213 -7.57 -16.98 5.24
C SER A 213 -8.02 -17.68 3.94
N PRO A 214 -9.29 -17.54 3.55
CA PRO A 214 -9.75 -18.06 2.25
C PRO A 214 -8.92 -17.52 1.09
N ARG A 215 -8.54 -16.25 1.13
CA ARG A 215 -7.72 -15.61 0.09
C ARG A 215 -6.34 -16.23 -0.01
N THR A 216 -5.61 -16.36 1.11
CA THR A 216 -4.30 -17.02 1.15
C THR A 216 -4.41 -18.48 0.72
N ARG A 217 -5.45 -19.18 1.18
CA ARG A 217 -5.68 -20.58 0.83
C ARG A 217 -5.92 -20.77 -0.65
N ASN A 218 -6.75 -19.95 -1.27
CA ASN A 218 -7.01 -19.99 -2.71
C ASN A 218 -5.73 -19.70 -3.51
N ALA A 219 -4.94 -18.71 -3.10
CA ALA A 219 -3.68 -18.39 -3.74
C ALA A 219 -2.66 -19.56 -3.65
N GLN A 220 -2.60 -20.27 -2.51
CA GLN A 220 -1.77 -21.46 -2.37
C GLN A 220 -2.28 -22.63 -3.23
N VAL A 221 -3.61 -22.81 -3.31
CA VAL A 221 -4.23 -23.82 -4.18
C VAL A 221 -3.96 -23.51 -5.65
N GLU A 222 -4.00 -22.24 -6.03
CA GLU A 222 -3.70 -21.79 -7.40
C GLU A 222 -2.25 -22.07 -7.79
N LEU A 223 -1.28 -21.86 -6.88
CA LEU A 223 0.12 -22.24 -7.07
C LEU A 223 0.26 -23.74 -7.39
N TYR A 224 -0.51 -24.59 -6.70
CA TYR A 224 -0.52 -26.03 -6.94
C TYR A 224 -1.25 -26.38 -8.22
N GLN A 225 -2.41 -25.79 -8.50
CA GLN A 225 -3.22 -26.10 -9.69
C GLN A 225 -2.57 -25.65 -11.00
N SER A 226 -1.96 -24.47 -11.00
CA SER A 226 -1.20 -23.94 -12.14
C SER A 226 0.08 -24.72 -12.45
N GLY A 227 0.44 -25.71 -11.59
CA GLY A 227 1.66 -26.52 -11.75
C GLY A 227 2.95 -25.76 -11.40
N GLN A 228 2.83 -24.58 -10.75
CA GLN A 228 4.02 -23.89 -10.22
C GLN A 228 4.70 -24.69 -9.10
N VAL A 229 3.95 -25.49 -8.37
CA VAL A 229 4.45 -26.51 -7.46
C VAL A 229 3.70 -27.84 -7.69
N ASP A 230 4.42 -28.94 -7.56
CA ASP A 230 3.89 -30.29 -7.79
C ASP A 230 3.31 -30.93 -6.53
N TYR A 231 3.59 -30.36 -5.36
CA TYR A 231 3.26 -30.94 -4.06
C TYR A 231 2.42 -29.96 -3.23
N LEU A 232 1.51 -30.54 -2.46
CA LEU A 232 0.68 -29.82 -1.51
C LEU A 232 0.95 -30.38 -0.11
N ILE A 233 1.22 -29.52 0.87
CA ILE A 233 1.30 -29.92 2.27
C ILE A 233 0.10 -29.30 2.99
N ALA A 234 -0.68 -30.15 3.66
CA ALA A 234 -1.94 -29.70 4.22
C ALA A 234 -2.23 -30.28 5.60
N THR A 235 -3.10 -29.58 6.32
CA THR A 235 -3.79 -30.19 7.48
C THR A 235 -5.07 -30.90 7.01
N ASP A 236 -5.89 -31.41 7.94
CA ASP A 236 -7.23 -31.95 7.67
C ASP A 236 -8.15 -30.92 6.93
N ALA A 237 -7.78 -29.65 6.89
CA ALA A 237 -8.44 -28.64 6.08
C ALA A 237 -8.56 -29.00 4.59
N ILE A 238 -7.69 -29.90 4.08
CA ILE A 238 -7.80 -30.43 2.72
C ILE A 238 -9.07 -31.26 2.53
N GLY A 239 -9.51 -31.97 3.58
CA GLY A 239 -10.69 -32.84 3.55
C GLY A 239 -12.00 -32.09 3.30
N MET A 240 -12.04 -30.78 3.51
CA MET A 240 -13.24 -29.98 3.35
C MET A 240 -13.05 -28.83 2.34
N GLY A 241 -13.89 -28.78 1.35
CA GLY A 241 -14.16 -27.57 0.57
C GLY A 241 -13.17 -27.14 -0.47
N LEU A 242 -12.11 -27.87 -0.76
CA LEU A 242 -11.16 -27.50 -1.80
C LEU A 242 -11.32 -28.40 -3.02
N ASN A 243 -11.49 -27.76 -4.16
CA ASN A 243 -11.56 -28.47 -5.44
C ASN A 243 -10.18 -28.48 -6.08
N MET A 244 -9.42 -29.56 -5.86
CA MET A 244 -8.04 -29.70 -6.34
C MET A 244 -7.84 -31.00 -7.10
N ASP A 245 -6.96 -30.96 -8.11
CA ASP A 245 -6.54 -32.13 -8.85
C ASP A 245 -5.39 -32.83 -8.11
N ILE A 246 -5.73 -33.73 -7.20
CA ILE A 246 -4.80 -34.52 -6.41
C ILE A 246 -4.90 -35.99 -6.89
N ASP A 247 -3.78 -36.61 -7.23
CA ASP A 247 -3.74 -38.00 -7.63
C ASP A 247 -3.45 -38.92 -6.46
N HIS A 248 -2.69 -38.43 -5.46
CA HIS A 248 -2.28 -39.23 -4.30
C HIS A 248 -2.32 -38.38 -3.00
N VAL A 249 -2.87 -38.95 -1.94
CA VAL A 249 -2.85 -38.42 -0.58
C VAL A 249 -1.99 -39.29 0.31
N ALA A 250 -0.95 -38.72 0.91
CA ALA A 250 -0.04 -39.36 1.82
C ALA A 250 -0.20 -38.83 3.24
N PHE A 251 -0.41 -39.68 4.21
CA PHE A 251 -0.52 -39.29 5.61
C PHE A 251 0.85 -39.30 6.29
N ALA A 252 1.21 -38.14 6.91
CA ALA A 252 2.44 -38.02 7.69
C ALA A 252 2.21 -38.28 9.18
N SER A 253 0.96 -38.35 9.62
CA SER A 253 0.56 -38.77 10.97
C SER A 253 -0.81 -39.44 10.91
N ASP A 254 -1.09 -40.33 11.83
CA ASP A 254 -2.38 -41.00 12.06
C ASP A 254 -3.10 -40.44 13.30
N THR A 255 -2.46 -39.49 14.00
CA THR A 255 -2.98 -38.87 15.21
C THR A 255 -3.21 -37.36 15.00
N LYS A 256 -4.27 -36.85 15.62
CA LYS A 256 -4.55 -35.40 15.67
C LYS A 256 -4.92 -34.96 17.08
N PHE A 257 -4.71 -33.68 17.37
CA PHE A 257 -5.19 -33.06 18.59
C PHE A 257 -6.64 -32.58 18.39
N ASP A 258 -7.57 -33.01 19.24
CA ASP A 258 -9.00 -32.69 19.13
C ASP A 258 -9.44 -31.43 19.89
N GLY A 259 -8.49 -30.68 20.42
CA GLY A 259 -8.71 -29.53 21.29
C GLY A 259 -8.48 -29.87 22.79
N ASN A 260 -8.55 -31.14 23.17
CA ASN A 260 -8.33 -31.61 24.55
C ASN A 260 -7.21 -32.64 24.64
N THR A 261 -7.24 -33.66 23.78
CA THR A 261 -6.29 -34.80 23.83
C THR A 261 -5.84 -35.20 22.43
N PRO A 262 -4.61 -35.73 22.30
CA PRO A 262 -4.20 -36.43 21.06
C PRO A 262 -5.02 -37.71 20.92
N ARG A 263 -5.54 -37.94 19.70
CA ARG A 263 -6.27 -39.16 19.37
C ARG A 263 -5.97 -39.63 17.95
N TYR A 264 -6.19 -40.91 17.69
CA TYR A 264 -6.12 -41.47 16.35
C TYR A 264 -7.24 -40.93 15.46
N LEU A 265 -6.95 -40.88 14.17
CA LEU A 265 -7.95 -40.56 13.16
C LEU A 265 -8.95 -41.69 13.06
N THR A 266 -10.21 -41.35 12.92
CA THR A 266 -11.25 -42.33 12.63
C THR A 266 -11.29 -42.71 11.15
N PRO A 267 -11.71 -43.91 10.74
CA PRO A 267 -11.80 -44.31 9.34
C PRO A 267 -12.59 -43.33 8.46
N PRO A 268 -13.72 -42.72 8.90
CA PRO A 268 -14.41 -41.69 8.13
C PRO A 268 -13.58 -40.42 7.92
N GLU A 269 -12.77 -39.98 8.91
CA GLU A 269 -11.87 -38.83 8.78
C GLU A 269 -10.77 -39.11 7.78
N ILE A 270 -10.13 -40.27 7.85
CA ILE A 270 -9.12 -40.71 6.88
C ILE A 270 -9.73 -40.75 5.47
N ALA A 271 -10.93 -41.33 5.33
CA ALA A 271 -11.63 -41.41 4.05
C ALA A 271 -12.04 -40.02 3.48
N GLN A 272 -12.40 -39.07 4.33
CA GLN A 272 -12.71 -37.73 3.91
C GLN A 272 -11.50 -36.98 3.34
N ILE A 273 -10.33 -37.20 3.96
CA ILE A 273 -9.04 -36.66 3.53
C ILE A 273 -8.55 -37.41 2.29
N ALA A 274 -8.42 -38.72 2.35
CA ALA A 274 -7.99 -39.59 1.25
C ALA A 274 -8.89 -39.45 0.04
N GLY A 275 -10.18 -39.23 0.26
CA GLY A 275 -11.19 -39.04 -0.78
C GLY A 275 -11.01 -37.80 -1.63
N ARG A 276 -10.04 -36.95 -1.31
CA ARG A 276 -9.61 -35.82 -2.18
C ARG A 276 -8.70 -36.28 -3.30
N ALA A 277 -8.08 -37.51 -3.17
CA ALA A 277 -7.38 -38.10 -4.29
C ALA A 277 -8.38 -38.64 -5.32
N GLY A 278 -8.11 -38.36 -6.59
CA GLY A 278 -8.99 -38.66 -7.72
C GLY A 278 -10.13 -37.66 -7.91
N ARG A 279 -10.39 -37.34 -9.15
CA ARG A 279 -11.43 -36.37 -9.51
C ARG A 279 -12.26 -36.86 -10.69
N HIS A 280 -13.59 -36.66 -10.61
CA HIS A 280 -14.52 -37.21 -11.61
C HIS A 280 -14.29 -38.72 -11.81
N SER A 281 -13.88 -39.12 -13.00
CA SER A 281 -13.59 -40.52 -13.35
C SER A 281 -12.11 -40.93 -13.13
N ARG A 282 -11.23 -40.01 -12.70
CA ARG A 282 -9.82 -40.37 -12.41
C ARG A 282 -9.74 -41.06 -11.07
N ASN A 283 -9.08 -42.23 -11.05
CA ASN A 283 -8.83 -42.96 -9.82
C ASN A 283 -7.82 -42.22 -8.92
N GLY A 284 -8.03 -42.30 -7.63
CA GLY A 284 -7.15 -41.73 -6.63
C GLY A 284 -6.45 -42.82 -5.82
N SER A 285 -5.34 -42.46 -5.19
CA SER A 285 -4.64 -43.35 -4.27
C SER A 285 -4.31 -42.64 -2.97
N PHE A 286 -4.17 -43.43 -1.90
CA PHE A 286 -3.72 -42.91 -0.60
C PHE A 286 -2.69 -43.88 0.02
N GLY A 287 -1.93 -43.36 0.99
CA GLY A 287 -0.90 -44.13 1.69
C GLY A 287 -0.30 -43.34 2.84
N VAL A 288 0.79 -43.84 3.40
CA VAL A 288 1.52 -43.24 4.50
C VAL A 288 2.96 -42.92 4.11
N VAL A 289 3.60 -41.94 4.77
CA VAL A 289 4.97 -41.52 4.42
C VAL A 289 6.05 -42.16 5.29
N GLU A 290 5.69 -42.71 6.45
CA GLU A 290 6.62 -43.29 7.42
C GLU A 290 6.19 -44.71 7.85
N ASP A 291 7.18 -45.52 8.22
CA ASP A 291 6.96 -46.93 8.59
C ASP A 291 6.28 -47.08 9.95
N ASN A 292 6.27 -46.09 10.80
CA ASN A 292 5.64 -46.05 12.11
C ASN A 292 4.11 -45.78 12.06
N ILE A 293 3.59 -45.38 10.90
CA ILE A 293 2.17 -45.12 10.65
C ILE A 293 1.61 -46.33 9.91
N LYS A 294 0.65 -47.01 10.52
CA LYS A 294 0.02 -48.21 9.90
C LYS A 294 -1.49 -48.12 10.07
N PHE A 295 -2.18 -48.19 8.96
CA PHE A 295 -3.62 -48.41 8.96
C PHE A 295 -3.83 -49.93 9.01
N ASP A 296 -4.70 -50.38 9.89
CA ASP A 296 -5.13 -51.78 9.94
C ASP A 296 -5.91 -52.15 8.67
N GLU A 297 -5.90 -53.43 8.32
CA GLU A 297 -6.55 -53.96 7.11
C GLU A 297 -8.04 -53.62 7.08
N ASP A 298 -8.72 -53.74 8.23
CA ASP A 298 -10.14 -53.40 8.34
C ASP A 298 -10.40 -51.91 8.01
N THR A 299 -9.55 -50.99 8.47
CA THR A 299 -9.63 -49.58 8.16
C THR A 299 -9.39 -49.35 6.67
N ILE A 300 -8.41 -49.99 6.05
CA ILE A 300 -8.15 -49.86 4.62
C ILE A 300 -9.36 -50.32 3.81
N VAL A 301 -9.93 -51.50 4.11
CA VAL A 301 -11.11 -52.03 3.44
C VAL A 301 -12.33 -51.08 3.62
N GLN A 302 -12.54 -50.54 4.82
CA GLN A 302 -13.61 -49.58 5.06
C GLN A 302 -13.45 -48.30 4.19
N ILE A 303 -12.21 -47.80 4.03
CA ILE A 303 -11.94 -46.60 3.22
C ILE A 303 -12.14 -46.88 1.74
N GLU A 304 -11.59 -48.00 1.24
CA GLU A 304 -11.70 -48.37 -0.17
C GLU A 304 -13.15 -48.68 -0.60
N SER A 305 -13.90 -49.38 0.26
CA SER A 305 -15.32 -49.70 0.03
C SER A 305 -16.27 -48.59 0.41
N HIS A 306 -15.78 -47.52 1.09
CA HIS A 306 -16.58 -46.43 1.68
C HIS A 306 -17.69 -46.94 2.63
N SER A 307 -17.46 -48.04 3.33
CA SER A 307 -18.40 -48.64 4.26
C SER A 307 -17.97 -48.36 5.69
N PHE A 308 -18.65 -47.44 6.37
CA PHE A 308 -18.29 -47.01 7.72
C PHE A 308 -19.40 -47.36 8.73
N SER A 309 -19.00 -47.51 9.99
CA SER A 309 -19.96 -47.66 11.08
C SER A 309 -20.90 -46.42 11.12
N PRO A 310 -22.21 -46.66 11.27
CA PRO A 310 -23.17 -45.58 11.38
C PRO A 310 -22.91 -44.67 12.58
N LEU A 311 -23.24 -43.41 12.46
CA LEU A 311 -23.22 -42.47 13.56
C LEU A 311 -24.23 -42.90 14.62
N LYS A 312 -23.78 -42.95 15.87
CA LYS A 312 -24.62 -43.36 17.02
C LYS A 312 -25.25 -42.16 17.69
N THR A 313 -24.60 -41.00 17.66
CA THR A 313 -25.01 -39.81 18.38
C THR A 313 -24.70 -38.55 17.55
N ILE A 314 -25.51 -37.52 17.77
CA ILE A 314 -25.30 -36.15 17.25
C ILE A 314 -25.34 -35.17 18.42
N TRP A 315 -24.74 -34.01 18.23
CA TRP A 315 -24.74 -32.97 19.25
C TRP A 315 -25.96 -32.04 19.09
N TRP A 316 -26.54 -31.66 20.21
CA TRP A 316 -27.72 -30.82 20.28
C TRP A 316 -27.55 -29.72 21.31
N ARG A 317 -28.18 -28.60 21.09
CA ARG A 317 -28.29 -27.47 22.00
C ARG A 317 -29.65 -26.82 21.81
N ASN A 318 -30.25 -26.38 22.94
CA ASN A 318 -31.52 -25.65 22.88
C ASN A 318 -31.31 -24.29 22.19
N THR A 319 -32.12 -23.97 21.22
CA THR A 319 -32.14 -22.68 20.51
C THR A 319 -33.23 -21.74 21.00
N GLU A 320 -34.22 -22.27 21.74
CA GLU A 320 -35.28 -21.47 22.37
C GLU A 320 -34.81 -20.98 23.75
N LEU A 321 -34.16 -19.83 23.77
CA LEU A 321 -33.55 -19.26 24.98
C LEU A 321 -34.51 -18.32 25.71
N ASP A 322 -34.58 -18.45 27.04
CA ASP A 322 -35.41 -17.60 27.93
C ASP A 322 -34.55 -16.46 28.52
N PHE A 323 -34.73 -15.25 28.01
CA PHE A 323 -34.03 -14.05 28.44
C PHE A 323 -34.71 -13.29 29.59
N ASN A 324 -35.70 -13.86 30.27
CA ASN A 324 -36.38 -13.17 31.38
C ASN A 324 -35.49 -13.03 32.64
N SER A 325 -34.52 -13.89 32.84
CA SER A 325 -33.49 -13.76 33.86
C SER A 325 -32.25 -14.59 33.51
N LEU A 326 -31.11 -14.23 34.08
CA LEU A 326 -29.83 -14.95 33.88
C LEU A 326 -29.99 -16.42 34.26
N LYS A 327 -30.67 -16.72 35.39
CA LYS A 327 -30.94 -18.09 35.83
C LYS A 327 -31.76 -18.87 34.81
N LYS A 328 -32.81 -18.24 34.25
CA LYS A 328 -33.64 -18.88 33.23
C LYS A 328 -32.90 -19.07 31.89
N LEU A 329 -32.03 -18.13 31.53
CA LEU A 329 -31.18 -18.27 30.36
C LEU A 329 -30.26 -19.49 30.51
N PHE A 330 -29.55 -19.63 31.64
CA PHE A 330 -28.74 -20.81 31.91
C PHE A 330 -29.57 -22.10 31.92
N SER A 331 -30.71 -22.12 32.59
CA SER A 331 -31.61 -23.29 32.59
C SER A 331 -32.05 -23.67 31.17
N SER A 332 -32.33 -22.68 30.31
CA SER A 332 -32.71 -22.94 28.91
C SER A 332 -31.53 -23.44 28.08
N LEU A 333 -30.31 -22.95 28.31
CA LEU A 333 -29.07 -23.45 27.67
C LEU A 333 -28.74 -24.88 28.13
N GLU A 334 -29.12 -25.20 29.37
CA GLU A 334 -28.92 -26.52 29.96
C GLU A 334 -30.05 -27.50 29.73
N ALA A 335 -31.05 -27.18 28.94
CA ALA A 335 -32.15 -28.08 28.62
C ALA A 335 -31.65 -29.43 28.08
N ASN A 336 -32.38 -30.49 28.38
CA ASN A 336 -32.09 -31.83 27.92
C ASN A 336 -32.51 -32.03 26.46
N PRO A 337 -31.76 -32.80 25.69
CA PRO A 337 -32.10 -33.04 24.29
C PRO A 337 -33.37 -33.88 24.16
N PRO A 338 -34.15 -33.71 23.09
CA PRO A 338 -35.45 -34.37 22.93
C PRO A 338 -35.34 -35.86 22.61
N PHE A 339 -34.17 -36.35 22.13
CA PHE A 339 -33.96 -37.75 21.77
C PHE A 339 -32.72 -38.33 22.44
N ASN A 340 -32.75 -39.60 22.82
CA ASN A 340 -31.68 -40.27 23.52
C ASN A 340 -30.36 -40.39 22.70
N PHE A 341 -30.44 -40.30 21.38
CA PHE A 341 -29.25 -40.30 20.51
C PHE A 341 -28.67 -38.88 20.31
N MET A 342 -29.22 -37.88 20.92
CA MET A 342 -28.68 -36.52 20.92
C MET A 342 -27.91 -36.27 22.22
N ARG A 343 -26.69 -35.76 22.07
CA ARG A 343 -25.84 -35.38 23.20
C ARG A 343 -25.93 -33.87 23.39
N LYS A 344 -26.08 -33.42 24.62
CA LYS A 344 -26.10 -32.00 24.99
C LYS A 344 -24.68 -31.43 24.78
N LYS A 345 -24.59 -30.30 24.07
CA LYS A 345 -23.34 -29.53 23.96
C LYS A 345 -23.09 -28.79 25.27
N VAL A 346 -21.98 -29.13 25.92
CA VAL A 346 -21.51 -28.49 27.15
C VAL A 346 -20.23 -27.71 26.81
N GLY A 347 -20.02 -26.56 27.49
CA GLY A 347 -18.78 -25.79 27.36
C GLY A 347 -18.62 -25.07 26.03
N ALA A 348 -19.71 -24.69 25.38
CA ALA A 348 -19.62 -23.83 24.21
C ALA A 348 -19.02 -22.47 24.59
N LEU A 349 -18.19 -21.88 23.70
CA LEU A 349 -17.46 -20.63 23.96
C LEU A 349 -18.37 -19.50 24.46
N ASP A 350 -19.52 -19.31 23.81
CA ASP A 350 -20.50 -18.29 24.19
C ASP A 350 -21.04 -18.50 25.61
N THR A 351 -21.25 -19.77 26.04
CA THR A 351 -21.67 -20.09 27.39
C THR A 351 -20.55 -19.86 28.40
N LEU A 352 -19.30 -20.19 28.05
CA LEU A 352 -18.14 -19.87 28.90
C LEU A 352 -17.97 -18.36 29.06
N CYS A 353 -18.11 -17.62 27.98
CA CYS A 353 -18.06 -16.15 28.00
C CYS A 353 -19.22 -15.56 28.83
N LEU A 354 -20.42 -16.11 28.71
CA LEU A 354 -21.58 -15.70 29.53
C LEU A 354 -21.33 -15.94 31.01
N ASN A 355 -20.83 -17.13 31.37
CA ASN A 355 -20.49 -17.45 32.76
C ASN A 355 -19.45 -16.43 33.29
N TYR A 356 -18.36 -16.22 32.57
CA TYR A 356 -17.30 -15.31 32.99
C TYR A 356 -17.82 -13.87 33.17
N LEU A 357 -18.50 -13.31 32.15
CA LEU A 357 -18.97 -11.93 32.20
C LEU A 357 -20.08 -11.71 33.22
N SER A 358 -20.94 -12.70 33.49
CA SER A 358 -22.01 -12.60 34.46
C SER A 358 -21.55 -12.61 35.93
N GLU A 359 -20.32 -13.02 36.20
CA GLU A 359 -19.70 -13.00 37.53
C GLU A 359 -18.98 -11.66 37.83
N ILE A 360 -18.69 -10.86 36.83
CA ILE A 360 -18.02 -9.56 36.99
C ILE A 360 -19.05 -8.57 37.63
N ASP A 361 -18.72 -8.07 38.80
CA ASP A 361 -19.63 -7.19 39.58
C ASP A 361 -20.17 -5.98 38.81
N PRO A 362 -19.37 -5.19 38.05
CA PRO A 362 -19.88 -4.10 37.23
C PRO A 362 -20.91 -4.52 36.18
N ILE A 363 -20.78 -5.73 35.64
CA ILE A 363 -21.69 -6.26 34.61
C ILE A 363 -22.90 -6.86 35.26
N LYS A 364 -22.74 -7.64 36.32
CA LYS A 364 -23.81 -8.30 37.07
C LYS A 364 -24.88 -7.31 37.55
N SER A 365 -24.46 -6.16 38.05
CA SER A 365 -25.37 -5.10 38.53
C SER A 365 -26.18 -4.45 37.43
N LYS A 366 -25.73 -4.54 36.17
CA LYS A 366 -26.34 -3.91 34.98
C LYS A 366 -27.30 -4.86 34.23
N ILE A 367 -27.30 -6.17 34.54
CA ILE A 367 -28.16 -7.15 33.89
C ILE A 367 -29.56 -7.15 34.55
N ASN A 368 -30.33 -6.10 34.29
CA ASN A 368 -31.60 -5.89 34.97
C ASN A 368 -32.83 -6.03 34.05
N SER A 369 -32.67 -6.23 32.78
CA SER A 369 -33.74 -6.36 31.80
C SER A 369 -33.52 -7.46 30.79
N LYS A 370 -34.56 -7.87 30.09
CA LYS A 370 -34.53 -8.84 29.00
C LYS A 370 -33.62 -8.35 27.87
N GLU A 371 -33.67 -7.04 27.60
CA GLU A 371 -32.88 -6.38 26.54
C GLU A 371 -31.40 -6.41 26.87
N THR A 372 -31.03 -6.08 28.13
CA THR A 372 -29.61 -6.10 28.57
C THR A 372 -29.04 -7.51 28.57
N LEU A 373 -29.84 -8.51 28.97
CA LEU A 373 -29.44 -9.92 28.96
C LEU A 373 -29.29 -10.43 27.52
N SER A 374 -30.20 -10.04 26.61
CA SER A 374 -30.10 -10.37 25.20
C SER A 374 -28.87 -9.72 24.56
N LEU A 375 -28.58 -8.46 24.94
CA LEU A 375 -27.37 -7.76 24.48
C LEU A 375 -26.09 -8.49 24.95
N LEU A 376 -26.01 -8.85 26.23
CA LEU A 376 -24.90 -9.61 26.79
C LEU A 376 -24.70 -10.94 26.03
N TRP A 377 -25.79 -11.67 25.78
CA TRP A 377 -25.74 -12.91 25.02
C TRP A 377 -25.20 -12.68 23.59
N ASN A 378 -25.66 -11.61 22.91
CA ASN A 378 -25.15 -11.27 21.59
C ASN A 378 -23.65 -10.93 21.59
N VAL A 379 -23.14 -10.31 22.65
CA VAL A 379 -21.70 -10.03 22.81
C VAL A 379 -20.92 -11.31 23.06
N CYS A 380 -21.44 -12.22 23.88
CA CYS A 380 -20.82 -13.53 24.14
C CYS A 380 -20.69 -14.41 22.89
N GLN A 381 -21.48 -14.14 21.84
CA GLN A 381 -21.40 -14.83 20.55
C GLN A 381 -20.24 -14.34 19.65
N ILE A 382 -19.46 -13.32 20.06
CA ILE A 382 -18.29 -12.88 19.29
C ILE A 382 -17.26 -14.03 19.33
N PRO A 383 -16.83 -14.52 18.15
CA PRO A 383 -15.92 -15.68 18.10
C PRO A 383 -14.49 -15.29 18.48
N ASP A 384 -13.79 -16.17 19.16
CA ASP A 384 -12.33 -16.13 19.32
C ASP A 384 -11.66 -16.96 18.22
N PHE A 385 -11.23 -16.31 17.16
CA PHE A 385 -10.50 -16.96 16.06
C PHE A 385 -9.05 -17.30 16.40
N SER A 386 -8.53 -16.83 17.52
CA SER A 386 -7.19 -17.17 18.00
C SER A 386 -7.16 -18.51 18.75
N ASN A 387 -8.32 -19.04 19.14
CA ASN A 387 -8.52 -20.24 19.97
C ASN A 387 -7.69 -20.22 21.26
N SER A 388 -7.35 -19.03 21.75
CA SER A 388 -6.47 -18.90 22.91
C SER A 388 -7.24 -18.85 24.23
N LEU A 389 -8.58 -18.59 24.21
CA LEU A 389 -9.40 -18.28 25.40
C LEU A 389 -8.64 -17.33 26.35
N SER A 390 -7.90 -16.39 25.76
CA SER A 390 -7.01 -15.50 26.50
C SER A 390 -7.80 -14.42 27.21
N GLY A 391 -7.25 -13.88 28.28
CA GLY A 391 -7.81 -12.71 28.95
C GLY A 391 -8.08 -11.53 28.02
N MET A 392 -7.37 -11.47 26.87
CA MET A 392 -7.62 -10.45 25.84
C MET A 392 -9.01 -10.57 25.20
N HIS A 393 -9.48 -11.80 24.94
CA HIS A 393 -10.83 -11.99 24.39
C HIS A 393 -11.91 -11.57 25.39
N PHE A 394 -11.78 -11.99 26.64
CA PHE A 394 -12.72 -11.58 27.70
C PHE A 394 -12.75 -10.05 27.90
N ASN A 395 -11.58 -9.39 27.91
CA ASN A 395 -11.48 -7.93 27.98
C ASN A 395 -12.15 -7.23 26.79
N LEU A 396 -12.02 -7.81 25.58
CA LEU A 396 -12.71 -7.32 24.39
C LEU A 396 -14.24 -7.40 24.56
N LEU A 397 -14.74 -8.53 25.04
CA LEU A 397 -16.18 -8.73 25.26
C LEU A 397 -16.72 -7.80 26.33
N GLU A 398 -16.02 -7.68 27.46
CA GLU A 398 -16.36 -6.77 28.56
C GLU A 398 -16.48 -5.34 28.07
N LYS A 399 -15.44 -4.84 27.38
CA LYS A 399 -15.43 -3.48 26.83
C LYS A 399 -16.51 -3.25 25.78
N THR A 400 -16.72 -4.24 24.92
CA THR A 400 -17.80 -4.20 23.92
C THR A 400 -19.17 -4.07 24.58
N PHE A 401 -19.42 -4.88 25.60
CA PHE A 401 -20.68 -4.83 26.34
C PHE A 401 -20.90 -3.50 27.07
N GLU A 402 -19.86 -2.99 27.76
CA GLU A 402 -19.94 -1.68 28.42
C GLU A 402 -20.28 -0.53 27.46
N LEU A 403 -19.62 -0.49 26.29
CA LEU A 403 -19.85 0.55 25.29
C LEU A 403 -21.27 0.46 24.71
N LEU A 404 -21.70 -0.75 24.35
CA LEU A 404 -23.05 -0.97 23.81
C LEU A 404 -24.14 -0.66 24.84
N LEU A 405 -23.88 -0.97 26.10
CA LEU A 405 -24.85 -0.67 27.16
C LEU A 405 -24.95 0.82 27.49
N SER A 406 -23.82 1.54 27.49
CA SER A 406 -23.76 2.96 27.85
C SER A 406 -24.16 3.90 26.72
N LYS A 407 -23.68 3.61 25.50
CA LYS A 407 -23.84 4.48 24.34
C LYS A 407 -24.81 3.93 23.28
N GLY A 408 -25.21 2.67 23.39
CA GLY A 408 -25.99 1.95 22.38
C GLY A 408 -25.20 1.54 21.15
N LYS A 409 -24.00 2.10 20.99
CA LYS A 409 -23.08 1.85 19.86
C LYS A 409 -21.65 1.86 20.34
N LEU A 410 -20.77 1.24 19.56
CA LEU A 410 -19.35 1.22 19.80
C LEU A 410 -18.73 2.57 19.41
N ASP A 411 -17.75 2.99 20.19
CA ASP A 411 -17.02 4.24 19.97
C ASP A 411 -16.07 4.12 18.78
N ASN A 412 -16.17 5.06 17.83
CA ASN A 412 -15.36 5.06 16.62
C ASN A 412 -13.85 5.18 16.91
N ASP A 413 -13.44 5.96 17.92
CA ASP A 413 -12.04 6.12 18.28
C ASP A 413 -11.49 4.84 18.91
N TRP A 414 -12.30 4.15 19.70
CA TRP A 414 -11.91 2.86 20.25
C TRP A 414 -11.73 1.81 19.15
N ILE A 415 -12.68 1.69 18.22
CA ILE A 415 -12.57 0.78 17.07
C ILE A 415 -11.34 1.10 16.25
N LYS A 416 -11.11 2.39 15.95
CA LYS A 416 -9.94 2.88 15.22
C LYS A 416 -8.63 2.46 15.89
N SER A 417 -8.55 2.61 17.22
CA SER A 417 -7.36 2.22 17.99
C SER A 417 -7.07 0.72 17.89
N GLN A 418 -8.11 -0.12 17.95
CA GLN A 418 -7.97 -1.57 17.88
C GLN A 418 -7.61 -2.04 16.46
N ILE A 419 -8.29 -1.57 15.45
CA ILE A 419 -8.07 -1.95 14.05
C ILE A 419 -6.70 -1.45 13.56
N ASN A 420 -6.28 -0.23 13.93
CA ASN A 420 -4.98 0.31 13.51
C ASN A 420 -3.79 -0.46 14.10
N ARG A 421 -3.93 -1.10 15.28
CA ARG A 421 -2.89 -2.00 15.83
C ARG A 421 -2.63 -3.22 14.95
N LEU A 422 -3.63 -3.63 14.17
CA LEU A 422 -3.55 -4.77 13.27
C LEU A 422 -3.10 -4.37 11.86
N ASP A 423 -3.07 -3.08 11.54
CA ASP A 423 -2.62 -2.51 10.26
C ASP A 423 -1.09 -2.45 10.19
N ASN A 424 -0.46 -3.59 10.42
CA ASN A 424 0.99 -3.79 10.29
C ASN A 424 1.24 -5.12 9.57
N PHE A 425 1.95 -5.06 8.46
CA PHE A 425 2.18 -6.19 7.55
C PHE A 425 3.56 -6.83 7.73
N ASP A 426 4.41 -6.27 8.61
CA ASP A 426 5.71 -6.83 8.91
C ASP A 426 5.61 -7.97 9.93
N GLY A 427 6.44 -8.99 9.79
CA GLY A 427 6.56 -10.09 10.74
C GLY A 427 6.70 -11.46 10.10
N GLU A 428 6.91 -12.44 10.95
CA GLU A 428 6.98 -13.84 10.58
C GLU A 428 5.57 -14.40 10.30
N ILE A 429 5.51 -15.59 9.68
CA ILE A 429 4.26 -16.28 9.30
C ILE A 429 3.29 -16.38 10.48
N ASP A 430 3.77 -16.77 11.66
CA ASP A 430 2.93 -16.94 12.85
C ASP A 430 2.38 -15.60 13.37
N THR A 431 3.17 -14.54 13.27
CA THR A 431 2.72 -13.18 13.63
C THR A 431 1.60 -12.72 12.70
N LEU A 432 1.73 -12.96 11.40
CA LEU A 432 0.71 -12.62 10.41
C LEU A 432 -0.56 -13.46 10.63
N LEU A 433 -0.43 -14.75 10.92
CA LEU A 433 -1.57 -15.63 11.25
C LEU A 433 -2.33 -15.13 12.47
N ASN A 434 -1.63 -14.72 13.54
CA ASN A 434 -2.25 -14.14 14.72
C ASN A 434 -2.97 -12.83 14.43
N ARG A 435 -2.39 -11.94 13.62
CA ARG A 435 -3.06 -10.70 13.20
C ARG A 435 -4.29 -10.98 12.33
N ILE A 436 -4.22 -11.95 11.44
CA ILE A 436 -5.38 -12.39 10.63
C ILE A 436 -6.49 -12.93 11.52
N SER A 437 -6.16 -13.74 12.54
CA SER A 437 -7.15 -14.23 13.49
C SER A 437 -7.82 -13.09 14.25
N ASN A 438 -7.05 -12.13 14.73
CA ASN A 438 -7.57 -10.97 15.45
C ASN A 438 -8.40 -10.04 14.56
N ILE A 439 -7.96 -9.74 13.33
CA ILE A 439 -8.76 -8.90 12.42
C ILE A 439 -10.09 -9.54 12.05
N ARG A 440 -10.18 -10.86 11.98
CA ARG A 440 -11.44 -11.59 11.75
C ARG A 440 -12.45 -11.36 12.85
N THR A 441 -12.04 -11.30 14.12
CA THR A 441 -12.92 -10.94 15.23
C THR A 441 -13.50 -9.55 15.00
N TRP A 442 -12.68 -8.58 14.54
CA TRP A 442 -13.16 -7.24 14.20
C TRP A 442 -14.04 -7.24 12.94
N THR A 443 -13.72 -8.04 11.93
CA THR A 443 -14.60 -8.22 10.76
C THR A 443 -15.97 -8.75 11.18
N PHE A 444 -16.04 -9.68 12.12
CA PHE A 444 -17.29 -10.17 12.69
C PHE A 444 -18.05 -9.07 13.43
N ILE A 445 -17.38 -8.28 14.28
CA ILE A 445 -17.99 -7.18 15.05
C ILE A 445 -18.51 -6.10 14.08
N THR A 446 -17.73 -5.72 13.07
CA THR A 446 -18.13 -4.69 12.09
C THR A 446 -19.29 -5.11 11.21
N ASN A 447 -19.54 -6.41 11.04
CA ASN A 447 -20.73 -6.92 10.37
C ASN A 447 -22.03 -6.82 11.21
N ARG A 448 -21.94 -6.39 12.50
CA ARG A 448 -23.09 -6.08 13.35
C ARG A 448 -23.51 -4.63 13.14
N THR A 449 -24.18 -4.33 12.03
CA THR A 449 -24.54 -2.97 11.60
C THR A 449 -25.25 -2.13 12.68
N LYS A 450 -26.02 -2.76 13.58
CA LYS A 450 -26.70 -2.08 14.69
C LYS A 450 -25.77 -1.57 15.78
N TRP A 451 -24.51 -2.05 15.83
CA TRP A 451 -23.53 -1.70 16.86
C TRP A 451 -22.65 -0.51 16.47
N LEU A 452 -22.74 -0.02 15.24
CA LEU A 452 -21.82 0.95 14.64
C LEU A 452 -22.57 2.10 13.98
N ASP A 453 -22.01 3.29 13.99
CA ASP A 453 -22.53 4.43 13.23
C ASP A 453 -22.14 4.35 11.76
N GLU A 454 -20.88 3.99 11.48
CA GLU A 454 -20.32 3.93 10.13
C GLU A 454 -19.95 2.48 9.77
N SER A 455 -20.92 1.57 9.81
CA SER A 455 -20.70 0.14 9.61
C SER A 455 -19.97 -0.17 8.31
N ASP A 456 -20.35 0.46 7.19
CA ASP A 456 -19.79 0.20 5.87
C ASP A 456 -18.31 0.62 5.78
N TYR A 457 -17.96 1.73 6.42
CA TYR A 457 -16.56 2.19 6.49
C TYR A 457 -15.69 1.19 7.24
N TRP A 458 -16.14 0.75 8.44
CA TRP A 458 -15.38 -0.17 9.27
C TRP A 458 -15.29 -1.57 8.68
N GLN A 459 -16.36 -2.07 8.04
CA GLN A 459 -16.35 -3.33 7.30
C GLN A 459 -15.30 -3.31 6.18
N ASN A 460 -15.34 -2.26 5.34
CA ASN A 460 -14.38 -2.12 4.25
C ASN A 460 -12.94 -1.99 4.76
N LYS A 461 -12.72 -1.25 5.85
CA LYS A 461 -11.41 -1.09 6.45
C LYS A 461 -10.87 -2.41 7.02
N ALA A 462 -11.67 -3.13 7.81
CA ALA A 462 -11.28 -4.42 8.38
C ALA A 462 -10.99 -5.44 7.27
N LYS A 463 -11.85 -5.51 6.24
CA LYS A 463 -11.66 -6.38 5.08
C LYS A 463 -10.38 -6.04 4.31
N ASN A 464 -10.10 -4.76 4.07
CA ASN A 464 -8.88 -4.33 3.36
C ASN A 464 -7.61 -4.73 4.13
N ILE A 465 -7.62 -4.61 5.46
CA ILE A 465 -6.49 -5.06 6.30
C ILE A 465 -6.35 -6.58 6.25
N GLU A 466 -7.46 -7.34 6.37
CA GLU A 466 -7.44 -8.81 6.25
C GLU A 466 -6.89 -9.24 4.88
N ASP A 467 -7.31 -8.57 3.79
CA ASP A 467 -6.84 -8.85 2.44
C ASP A 467 -5.34 -8.60 2.30
N LYS A 468 -4.84 -7.47 2.79
CA LYS A 468 -3.40 -7.14 2.74
C LYS A 468 -2.55 -8.09 3.59
N LEU A 469 -2.99 -8.41 4.81
CA LEU A 469 -2.34 -9.41 5.66
C LEU A 469 -2.31 -10.78 5.00
N SER A 470 -3.39 -11.13 4.30
CA SER A 470 -3.51 -12.40 3.56
C SER A 470 -2.56 -12.46 2.37
N ASP A 471 -2.41 -11.36 1.64
CA ASP A 471 -1.48 -11.26 0.51
C ASP A 471 -0.02 -11.32 0.99
N GLU A 472 0.31 -10.63 2.08
CA GLU A 472 1.66 -10.70 2.66
C GLU A 472 1.95 -12.10 3.22
N LEU A 473 0.99 -12.73 3.89
CA LEU A 473 1.13 -14.10 4.35
C LEU A 473 1.37 -15.07 3.18
N HIS A 474 0.61 -14.92 2.07
CA HIS A 474 0.84 -15.72 0.86
C HIS A 474 2.25 -15.49 0.31
N ARG A 475 2.71 -14.25 0.26
CA ARG A 475 4.06 -13.88 -0.20
C ARG A 475 5.13 -14.54 0.69
N ARG A 476 4.98 -14.50 2.03
CA ARG A 476 5.92 -15.12 2.98
C ARG A 476 5.93 -16.64 2.86
N LEU A 477 4.77 -17.27 2.76
CA LEU A 477 4.66 -18.71 2.55
C LEU A 477 5.34 -19.12 1.24
N THR A 478 5.07 -18.41 0.16
CA THR A 478 5.67 -18.67 -1.14
C THR A 478 7.19 -18.50 -1.08
N GLN A 479 7.67 -17.40 -0.50
CA GLN A 479 9.10 -17.14 -0.35
C GLN A 479 9.81 -18.21 0.49
N ARG A 480 9.17 -18.70 1.55
CA ARG A 480 9.75 -19.70 2.44
C ARG A 480 9.70 -21.11 1.87
N PHE A 481 8.61 -21.52 1.23
CA PHE A 481 8.36 -22.93 0.89
C PHE A 481 8.32 -23.23 -0.61
N VAL A 482 8.45 -22.22 -1.48
CA VAL A 482 8.50 -22.40 -2.93
C VAL A 482 9.83 -21.89 -3.46
N ASP A 483 10.70 -22.79 -3.80
CA ASP A 483 12.02 -22.50 -4.40
C ASP A 483 12.23 -23.34 -5.67
N LYS A 484 11.42 -23.05 -6.68
CA LYS A 484 11.56 -23.65 -8.00
C LYS A 484 12.94 -23.39 -8.62
N ARG A 485 13.61 -22.32 -8.21
CA ARG A 485 14.94 -21.96 -8.68
C ARG A 485 15.97 -23.05 -8.41
N ILE A 486 15.89 -23.69 -7.24
CA ILE A 486 16.77 -24.82 -6.88
C ILE A 486 16.51 -26.05 -7.74
N VAL A 487 15.27 -26.31 -8.13
CA VAL A 487 14.92 -27.48 -8.96
C VAL A 487 15.35 -27.28 -10.40
N ILE A 488 15.09 -26.10 -10.96
CA ILE A 488 15.59 -25.73 -12.30
C ILE A 488 17.10 -25.78 -12.32
N LEU A 489 17.76 -25.23 -11.27
CA LEU A 489 19.22 -25.34 -11.10
C LEU A 489 19.72 -26.77 -11.07
N ASN A 490 19.08 -27.67 -10.32
CA ASN A 490 19.50 -29.07 -10.24
C ASN A 490 19.23 -29.87 -11.53
N LYS A 491 18.21 -29.49 -12.31
CA LYS A 491 17.88 -30.10 -13.60
C LYS A 491 18.81 -29.57 -14.70
N THR A 492 19.11 -28.30 -14.70
CA THR A 492 19.95 -27.61 -15.69
C THR A 492 21.45 -27.76 -15.44
N LEU A 493 21.87 -27.99 -14.18
CA LEU A 493 23.27 -28.38 -13.89
C LEU A 493 23.72 -29.68 -14.60
N LYS A 494 22.74 -30.48 -15.06
CA LYS A 494 23.01 -31.68 -15.88
C LYS A 494 23.03 -31.39 -17.40
N GLU A 495 22.49 -30.21 -17.83
CA GLU A 495 22.37 -29.86 -19.27
C GLU A 495 22.88 -28.41 -19.52
N TYR A 496 24.19 -28.20 -19.33
CA TYR A 496 24.86 -26.88 -19.28
C TYR A 496 24.78 -25.99 -20.54
N ASN A 497 24.15 -26.40 -21.65
CA ASN A 497 24.35 -25.70 -22.94
C ASN A 497 23.14 -24.88 -23.47
N ASN A 498 21.91 -24.96 -22.93
CA ASN A 498 20.73 -24.30 -23.54
C ASN A 498 19.78 -23.71 -22.48
N LEU A 499 20.23 -22.69 -21.74
CA LEU A 499 19.32 -21.91 -20.88
C LEU A 499 18.60 -20.83 -21.72
N GLU A 500 17.26 -20.87 -21.78
CA GLU A 500 16.45 -19.81 -22.37
C GLU A 500 16.20 -18.72 -21.33
N ALA A 501 16.57 -17.49 -21.67
CA ALA A 501 16.29 -16.33 -20.85
C ALA A 501 15.48 -15.30 -21.64
N VAL A 502 14.44 -14.76 -21.02
CA VAL A 502 13.49 -13.81 -21.62
C VAL A 502 13.35 -12.60 -20.72
N ILE A 503 13.33 -11.41 -21.32
CA ILE A 503 13.08 -10.15 -20.60
C ILE A 503 11.69 -9.65 -21.02
N ARG A 504 10.80 -9.44 -20.04
CA ARG A 504 9.46 -8.88 -20.27
C ARG A 504 9.52 -7.37 -20.48
N LEU A 505 8.45 -6.81 -21.04
CA LEU A 505 8.31 -5.37 -21.28
C LEU A 505 8.35 -4.54 -19.99
N ASP A 506 7.99 -5.11 -18.85
CA ASP A 506 8.08 -4.50 -17.52
C ASP A 506 9.51 -4.50 -16.93
N GLY A 507 10.47 -5.08 -17.64
CA GLY A 507 11.86 -5.19 -17.19
C GLY A 507 12.16 -6.43 -16.36
N THR A 508 11.18 -7.28 -16.07
CA THR A 508 11.41 -8.52 -15.33
C THR A 508 12.19 -9.52 -16.18
N VAL A 509 13.30 -10.01 -15.64
CA VAL A 509 14.20 -10.97 -16.30
C VAL A 509 13.87 -12.38 -15.84
N PHE A 510 13.52 -13.24 -16.80
CA PHE A 510 13.22 -14.65 -16.58
C PHE A 510 14.30 -15.52 -17.20
N VAL A 511 14.71 -16.57 -16.48
CA VAL A 511 15.56 -17.65 -16.99
C VAL A 511 14.80 -18.95 -16.77
N GLU A 512 14.51 -19.69 -17.84
CA GLU A 512 13.69 -20.92 -17.80
C GLU A 512 12.29 -20.70 -17.15
N GLY A 513 11.71 -19.52 -17.38
CA GLY A 513 10.39 -19.17 -16.84
C GLY A 513 10.36 -18.71 -15.38
N GLU A 514 11.54 -18.63 -14.72
CA GLU A 514 11.67 -18.13 -13.34
C GLU A 514 12.22 -16.70 -13.32
N GLU A 515 11.66 -15.85 -12.43
CA GLU A 515 12.13 -14.50 -12.23
C GLU A 515 13.47 -14.48 -11.51
N VAL A 516 14.48 -13.87 -12.14
CA VAL A 516 15.86 -13.81 -11.66
C VAL A 516 16.26 -12.43 -11.17
N GLY A 517 15.52 -11.43 -11.62
CA GLY A 517 15.79 -10.04 -11.29
C GLY A 517 14.95 -9.08 -12.13
N THR A 518 15.15 -7.79 -11.92
CA THR A 518 14.51 -6.73 -12.69
C THR A 518 15.54 -5.82 -13.32
N LEU A 519 15.31 -5.42 -14.56
CA LEU A 519 16.11 -4.45 -15.30
C LEU A 519 15.41 -3.08 -15.22
N ASN A 520 15.83 -2.25 -14.29
CA ASN A 520 15.32 -0.89 -14.09
C ASN A 520 16.13 0.13 -14.88
N GLY A 521 15.59 0.62 -16.01
CA GLY A 521 16.40 1.42 -16.94
C GLY A 521 17.56 0.58 -17.47
N PHE A 522 18.78 0.89 -17.06
CA PHE A 522 20.01 0.17 -17.43
C PHE A 522 20.64 -0.61 -16.27
N ASP A 523 19.99 -0.62 -15.10
CA ASP A 523 20.47 -1.30 -13.90
C ASP A 523 19.77 -2.64 -13.70
N PHE A 524 20.54 -3.71 -13.60
CA PHE A 524 20.03 -5.04 -13.32
C PHE A 524 20.11 -5.34 -11.83
N ILE A 525 18.96 -5.42 -11.18
CA ILE A 525 18.84 -5.78 -9.77
C ILE A 525 18.46 -7.25 -9.66
N PRO A 526 19.38 -8.13 -9.25
CA PRO A 526 19.08 -9.53 -9.05
C PRO A 526 18.17 -9.73 -7.84
N SER A 527 17.11 -10.53 -7.99
CA SER A 527 16.24 -10.91 -6.88
C SER A 527 16.80 -12.10 -6.06
N LEU A 528 18.00 -12.61 -6.42
CA LEU A 528 18.70 -13.67 -5.72
C LEU A 528 19.69 -13.10 -4.70
N SER A 529 19.55 -13.46 -3.41
CA SER A 529 20.60 -13.24 -2.42
C SER A 529 21.86 -14.03 -2.80
N GLN A 530 23.04 -13.42 -2.60
CA GLN A 530 24.34 -14.00 -2.90
C GLN A 530 24.57 -15.35 -2.18
N GLY A 531 24.29 -16.45 -2.87
CA GLY A 531 24.67 -17.80 -2.43
C GLY A 531 25.44 -18.48 -3.55
N GLU A 532 26.36 -19.41 -3.24
CA GLU A 532 27.22 -20.14 -4.18
C GLU A 532 26.50 -20.77 -5.39
N LYS A 533 25.18 -20.90 -5.33
CA LYS A 533 24.35 -21.51 -6.38
C LYS A 533 23.66 -20.53 -7.33
N ALA A 534 23.77 -19.22 -7.09
CA ALA A 534 23.18 -18.19 -7.95
C ALA A 534 24.01 -17.89 -9.22
N GLY A 535 25.28 -18.25 -9.22
CA GLY A 535 26.25 -17.94 -10.29
C GLY A 535 25.83 -18.31 -11.72
N PRO A 536 25.37 -19.54 -12.00
CA PRO A 536 25.03 -19.97 -13.37
C PRO A 536 23.81 -19.24 -13.95
N ILE A 537 22.77 -18.95 -13.11
CA ILE A 537 21.57 -18.25 -13.55
C ILE A 537 21.86 -16.79 -13.84
N LEU A 538 22.63 -16.12 -12.96
CA LEU A 538 23.10 -14.77 -13.18
C LEU A 538 23.99 -14.67 -14.42
N THR A 539 24.80 -15.71 -14.70
CA THR A 539 25.62 -15.79 -15.91
C THR A 539 24.76 -15.91 -17.18
N ALA A 540 23.68 -16.70 -17.14
CA ALA A 540 22.73 -16.81 -18.24
C ALA A 540 21.95 -15.51 -18.46
N ALA A 541 21.48 -14.85 -17.39
CA ALA A 541 20.87 -13.52 -17.46
C ALA A 541 21.85 -12.50 -18.08
N ARG A 542 23.10 -12.45 -17.62
CA ARG A 542 24.16 -11.55 -18.15
C ARG A 542 24.50 -11.76 -19.64
N LYS A 543 24.23 -12.92 -20.21
CA LYS A 543 24.42 -13.14 -21.65
C LYS A 543 23.39 -12.47 -22.54
N ILE A 544 22.16 -12.27 -22.02
CA ILE A 544 21.04 -11.69 -22.79
C ILE A 544 20.88 -10.20 -22.52
N LEU A 545 21.20 -9.75 -21.31
CA LEU A 545 21.14 -8.35 -20.93
C LEU A 545 21.80 -7.39 -21.94
N PRO A 546 22.99 -7.65 -22.54
CA PRO A 546 23.60 -6.74 -23.49
C PRO A 546 22.72 -6.44 -24.72
N ARG A 547 21.99 -7.41 -25.25
CA ARG A 547 21.08 -7.21 -26.39
C ARG A 547 19.89 -6.32 -26.01
N GLU A 548 19.31 -6.53 -24.83
CA GLU A 548 18.21 -5.70 -24.35
C GLU A 548 18.68 -4.29 -24.01
N ILE A 549 19.84 -4.15 -23.40
CA ILE A 549 20.49 -2.85 -23.15
C ILE A 549 20.69 -2.10 -24.47
N GLU A 550 21.24 -2.74 -25.48
CA GLU A 550 21.44 -2.14 -26.81
C GLU A 550 20.09 -1.71 -27.45
N ARG A 551 19.02 -2.50 -27.26
CA ARG A 551 17.67 -2.13 -27.71
C ARG A 551 17.18 -0.87 -26.99
N ARG A 552 17.31 -0.85 -25.63
CA ARG A 552 16.89 0.29 -24.79
C ARG A 552 17.72 1.55 -25.06
N VAL A 553 19.02 1.41 -25.31
CA VAL A 553 19.88 2.53 -25.72
C VAL A 553 19.37 3.13 -27.03
N ARG A 554 19.10 2.32 -28.04
CA ARG A 554 18.51 2.79 -29.30
C ARG A 554 17.16 3.47 -29.10
N GLU A 555 16.30 2.89 -28.26
CA GLU A 555 14.97 3.46 -27.93
C GLU A 555 15.12 4.81 -27.22
N LEU A 556 16.06 4.94 -26.27
CA LEU A 556 16.34 6.21 -25.59
C LEU A 556 16.87 7.26 -26.58
N LEU A 557 17.80 6.90 -27.46
CA LEU A 557 18.37 7.82 -28.46
C LEU A 557 17.31 8.33 -29.44
N MET A 558 16.30 7.50 -29.76
CA MET A 558 15.17 7.85 -30.64
C MET A 558 14.00 8.51 -29.90
N SER A 559 14.01 8.52 -28.57
CA SER A 559 12.90 9.07 -27.77
C SER A 559 12.78 10.58 -27.95
N ASP A 560 11.54 11.07 -27.97
CA ASP A 560 11.26 12.50 -27.98
C ASP A 560 11.74 13.19 -26.68
N ASN A 561 12.05 14.49 -26.77
CA ASN A 561 12.51 15.24 -25.59
C ASN A 561 11.49 15.25 -24.43
N ALA A 562 10.18 15.15 -24.74
CA ALA A 562 9.11 15.04 -23.74
C ALA A 562 9.14 13.73 -22.92
N ALA A 563 9.87 12.71 -23.39
CA ALA A 563 10.03 11.45 -22.68
C ALA A 563 10.94 11.57 -21.45
N PHE A 564 11.76 12.64 -21.38
CA PHE A 564 12.66 12.89 -20.25
C PHE A 564 11.98 13.79 -19.22
N LYS A 565 11.79 13.26 -18.01
CA LYS A 565 11.19 13.99 -16.88
C LYS A 565 12.27 14.39 -15.88
N PHE A 566 12.18 15.62 -15.40
CA PHE A 566 13.11 16.17 -14.41
C PHE A 566 12.49 16.13 -13.03
N ASN A 567 13.16 15.50 -12.09
CA ASN A 567 12.73 15.44 -10.70
C ASN A 567 13.39 16.53 -9.84
N ASN A 568 12.80 16.76 -8.68
CA ASN A 568 13.29 17.73 -7.70
C ASN A 568 14.63 17.34 -7.04
N ASP A 569 15.07 16.10 -7.18
CA ASP A 569 16.38 15.57 -6.71
C ASP A 569 17.49 15.66 -7.76
N ALA A 570 17.30 16.45 -8.80
CA ALA A 570 18.17 16.56 -9.97
C ALA A 570 18.30 15.26 -10.78
N SER A 571 17.48 14.25 -10.53
CA SER A 571 17.46 13.05 -11.34
C SER A 571 16.65 13.24 -12.64
N ILE A 572 17.12 12.61 -13.71
CA ILE A 572 16.43 12.56 -14.99
C ILE A 572 15.83 11.16 -15.15
N LEU A 573 14.51 11.11 -15.35
CA LEU A 573 13.78 9.88 -15.56
C LEU A 573 13.45 9.69 -17.05
N TRP A 574 13.66 8.47 -17.53
CA TRP A 574 13.19 7.97 -18.80
C TRP A 574 12.38 6.70 -18.55
N GLN A 575 11.14 6.62 -19.04
CA GLN A 575 10.19 5.54 -18.75
C GLN A 575 10.03 5.23 -17.23
N ASN A 576 10.00 6.30 -16.41
CA ASN A 576 9.95 6.26 -14.94
C ASN A 576 11.19 5.66 -14.24
N ASN A 577 12.25 5.33 -14.98
CA ASN A 577 13.53 4.87 -14.43
C ASN A 577 14.55 6.01 -14.41
N LYS A 578 15.34 6.10 -13.34
CA LYS A 578 16.42 7.08 -13.23
C LYS A 578 17.55 6.71 -14.16
N VAL A 579 17.86 7.57 -15.13
CA VAL A 579 18.92 7.32 -16.13
C VAL A 579 20.12 8.22 -15.95
N ALA A 580 19.95 9.42 -15.42
CA ALA A 580 21.05 10.37 -15.21
C ALA A 580 20.74 11.31 -14.03
N THR A 581 21.76 12.10 -13.65
CA THR A 581 21.65 13.14 -12.62
C THR A 581 22.31 14.41 -13.13
N LEU A 582 21.70 15.56 -12.89
CA LEU A 582 22.30 16.88 -13.20
C LEU A 582 23.37 17.21 -12.17
N LEU A 583 24.53 17.69 -12.63
CA LEU A 583 25.60 18.19 -11.81
C LEU A 583 25.89 19.66 -12.14
N ASN A 584 26.56 20.36 -11.20
CA ASN A 584 26.99 21.73 -11.42
C ASN A 584 28.00 21.86 -12.57
N SER A 585 27.99 23.03 -13.21
CA SER A 585 28.92 23.39 -14.27
C SER A 585 29.36 24.84 -14.09
N GLU A 586 30.13 25.38 -15.02
CA GLU A 586 30.55 26.78 -15.02
C GLU A 586 29.40 27.73 -15.37
N ASP A 587 28.42 27.27 -16.16
CA ASP A 587 27.24 28.04 -16.55
C ASP A 587 25.98 27.41 -15.97
N ILE A 588 25.14 28.23 -15.33
CA ILE A 588 23.91 27.81 -14.68
C ILE A 588 22.85 27.26 -15.66
N TYR A 589 22.89 27.70 -16.94
CA TYR A 589 22.00 27.23 -18.00
C TYR A 589 22.49 25.96 -18.73
N SER A 590 23.70 25.51 -18.40
CA SER A 590 24.34 24.35 -19.07
C SER A 590 24.84 23.33 -18.06
N PRO A 591 23.93 22.73 -17.22
CA PRO A 591 24.33 21.75 -16.21
C PRO A 591 24.99 20.54 -16.86
N LYS A 592 26.01 19.99 -16.22
CA LYS A 592 26.63 18.72 -16.63
C LYS A 592 25.71 17.55 -16.32
N ILE A 593 25.78 16.54 -17.16
CA ILE A 593 25.01 15.31 -16.99
C ILE A 593 25.94 14.21 -16.50
N ASN A 594 25.57 13.56 -15.43
CA ASN A 594 26.25 12.37 -14.95
C ASN A 594 25.32 11.16 -15.14
N ILE A 595 25.76 10.22 -15.94
CA ILE A 595 25.11 8.93 -16.08
C ILE A 595 25.65 8.04 -14.97
N ASN A 596 24.77 7.36 -14.23
CA ASN A 596 25.20 6.39 -13.23
C ASN A 596 26.08 5.32 -13.90
N ASN A 597 27.14 4.91 -13.21
CA ASN A 597 28.01 3.82 -13.71
C ASN A 597 27.21 2.51 -13.72
N TYR A 598 26.61 2.20 -14.84
CA TYR A 598 25.93 0.94 -15.08
C TYR A 598 26.96 -0.08 -15.61
N GLU A 599 27.13 -1.20 -14.89
CA GLU A 599 28.09 -2.27 -15.29
C GLU A 599 27.84 -2.83 -16.69
N LEU A 600 26.67 -2.61 -17.24
CA LEU A 600 26.20 -3.21 -18.50
C LEU A 600 26.30 -2.25 -19.70
N LEU A 601 26.66 -0.97 -19.50
CA LEU A 601 26.84 0.01 -20.56
C LEU A 601 28.32 0.12 -20.97
N SER A 602 28.60 0.20 -22.26
CA SER A 602 29.95 0.53 -22.77
C SER A 602 30.21 2.05 -22.68
N ASP A 603 31.46 2.45 -22.61
CA ASP A 603 31.87 3.87 -22.57
C ASP A 603 31.34 4.67 -23.78
N GLU A 604 31.19 4.02 -24.92
CA GLU A 604 30.64 4.62 -26.13
C GLU A 604 29.13 4.87 -26.02
N GLN A 605 28.40 3.91 -25.46
CA GLN A 605 26.97 4.05 -25.17
C GLN A 605 26.69 5.12 -24.11
N ILE A 606 27.53 5.20 -23.09
CA ILE A 606 27.44 6.25 -22.05
C ILE A 606 27.55 7.63 -22.69
N LYS A 607 28.56 7.84 -23.57
CA LYS A 607 28.75 9.12 -24.27
C LYS A 607 27.55 9.47 -25.18
N GLN A 608 27.00 8.49 -25.90
CA GLN A 608 25.84 8.71 -26.76
C GLN A 608 24.59 9.10 -25.94
N ILE A 609 24.35 8.41 -24.82
CA ILE A 609 23.25 8.72 -23.91
C ILE A 609 23.45 10.10 -23.29
N GLU A 610 24.67 10.43 -22.83
CA GLU A 610 25.01 11.73 -22.26
C GLU A 610 24.73 12.87 -23.26
N LEU A 611 25.18 12.70 -24.52
CA LEU A 611 24.91 13.68 -25.56
C LEU A 611 23.41 13.87 -25.81
N ARG A 612 22.68 12.77 -25.96
CA ARG A 612 21.24 12.80 -26.21
C ARG A 612 20.45 13.46 -25.07
N ILE A 613 20.77 13.11 -23.82
CA ILE A 613 20.13 13.71 -22.65
C ILE A 613 20.53 15.19 -22.56
N SER A 614 21.78 15.53 -22.84
CA SER A 614 22.25 16.93 -22.86
C SER A 614 21.45 17.80 -23.86
N GLU A 615 21.21 17.26 -25.06
CA GLU A 615 20.37 17.92 -26.06
C GLU A 615 18.94 18.15 -25.57
N ALA A 616 18.35 17.10 -24.91
CA ALA A 616 17.00 17.20 -24.36
C ALA A 616 16.91 18.23 -23.21
N VAL A 617 17.91 18.25 -22.31
CA VAL A 617 18.02 19.20 -21.21
C VAL A 617 18.15 20.62 -21.76
N GLN A 618 19.08 20.84 -22.69
CA GLN A 618 19.33 22.14 -23.30
C GLN A 618 18.10 22.67 -24.05
N LYS A 619 17.39 21.77 -24.75
CA LYS A 619 16.15 22.17 -25.43
C LYS A 619 15.08 22.54 -24.41
N ASN A 620 14.90 21.77 -23.35
CA ASN A 620 13.92 22.09 -22.30
C ASN A 620 14.22 23.44 -21.64
N ILE A 621 15.49 23.73 -21.34
CA ILE A 621 15.93 24.99 -20.77
C ILE A 621 15.65 26.13 -21.75
N ARG A 622 15.98 25.98 -23.05
CA ARG A 622 15.70 26.98 -24.07
C ARG A 622 14.21 27.25 -24.28
N ASP A 623 13.40 26.20 -24.28
CA ASP A 623 11.93 26.33 -24.50
C ASP A 623 11.27 27.05 -23.32
N ILE A 624 11.70 26.80 -22.09
CA ILE A 624 11.06 27.39 -20.88
C ILE A 624 11.71 28.74 -20.48
N LEU A 625 13.02 28.89 -20.62
CA LEU A 625 13.78 30.05 -20.15
C LEU A 625 14.34 30.91 -21.31
N SER A 626 13.75 30.82 -22.52
CA SER A 626 14.17 31.54 -23.72
C SER A 626 14.39 33.03 -23.52
N GLU A 627 13.51 33.69 -22.78
CA GLU A 627 13.63 35.13 -22.50
C GLU A 627 14.89 35.46 -21.69
N SER A 628 15.26 34.64 -20.73
CA SER A 628 16.47 34.84 -19.93
C SER A 628 17.74 34.59 -20.75
N ILE A 629 17.74 33.50 -21.54
CA ILE A 629 18.88 33.14 -22.41
C ILE A 629 19.09 34.20 -23.49
N ASN A 630 18.02 34.81 -24.01
CA ASN A 630 18.13 35.87 -25.00
C ASN A 630 18.80 37.14 -24.47
N LEU A 631 18.93 37.31 -23.14
CA LEU A 631 19.68 38.44 -22.55
C LEU A 631 21.21 38.26 -22.71
N GLU A 632 21.70 37.04 -22.96
CA GLU A 632 23.11 36.79 -23.21
C GLU A 632 23.57 37.32 -24.57
N LYS A 633 22.72 37.22 -25.62
CA LYS A 633 23.10 37.58 -27.02
C LYS A 633 23.64 39.00 -27.18
N PRO A 634 22.99 40.03 -26.66
CA PRO A 634 23.48 41.39 -26.76
C PRO A 634 24.85 41.58 -26.08
N VAL A 635 25.12 40.83 -25.03
CA VAL A 635 26.38 40.86 -24.28
C VAL A 635 27.52 40.23 -25.11
N LEU A 636 27.26 39.07 -25.67
CA LEU A 636 28.23 38.33 -26.52
C LEU A 636 28.55 39.08 -27.82
N ASP A 637 27.54 39.70 -28.43
CA ASP A 637 27.73 40.48 -29.67
C ASP A 637 28.56 41.73 -29.40
N ASN A 638 28.40 42.41 -28.28
CA ASN A 638 29.25 43.52 -27.87
C ASN A 638 30.70 43.10 -27.51
N LEU A 639 30.90 41.96 -26.90
CA LEU A 639 32.23 41.44 -26.61
C LEU A 639 32.98 41.10 -27.91
N LYS A 640 32.31 40.57 -28.92
CA LYS A 640 32.87 40.29 -30.24
C LYS A 640 33.29 41.56 -30.99
N VAL A 641 32.55 42.69 -30.82
CA VAL A 641 32.86 43.98 -31.35
C VAL A 641 34.11 44.55 -30.66
N LEU A 642 34.19 44.49 -29.33
CA LEU A 642 35.33 44.94 -28.55
C LEU A 642 36.62 44.14 -28.83
N ASP A 643 36.52 42.86 -29.09
CA ASP A 643 37.69 42.04 -29.49
C ASP A 643 38.13 42.33 -30.95
N LYS A 644 37.21 42.66 -31.85
CA LYS A 644 37.55 43.12 -33.20
C LYS A 644 38.19 44.51 -33.16
N GLU A 645 37.76 45.43 -32.31
CA GLU A 645 38.40 46.73 -32.11
C GLU A 645 39.80 46.61 -31.51
N LYS A 646 40.09 45.64 -30.69
CA LYS A 646 41.42 45.36 -30.13
C LYS A 646 42.40 44.73 -31.15
N GLN A 647 41.87 44.05 -32.18
CA GLN A 647 42.68 43.43 -33.27
C GLN A 647 42.90 44.35 -34.49
N ASN A 648 42.13 45.43 -34.59
CA ASN A 648 42.22 46.39 -35.74
C ASN A 648 42.92 47.72 -35.42
N THR A 649 44.05 47.69 -34.69
CA THR A 649 44.90 48.88 -34.54
C THR A 649 45.94 49.05 -35.68
N ASP A 650 45.91 48.15 -36.70
CA ASP A 650 46.74 48.34 -37.88
C ASP A 650 45.95 47.94 -39.13
N ILE A 651 45.17 48.77 -39.71
CA ILE A 651 44.85 48.90 -41.16
C ILE A 651 43.62 49.86 -41.29
N GLU A 652 43.88 51.07 -41.78
CA GLU A 652 42.91 51.98 -42.41
C GLU A 652 42.43 51.30 -43.71
N ASN A 653 41.09 51.09 -43.86
CA ASN A 653 40.36 51.48 -45.09
C ASN A 653 38.90 51.02 -45.06
N GLU A 654 38.06 52.03 -45.21
CA GLU A 654 36.83 52.14 -45.98
C GLU A 654 35.82 51.00 -45.97
N GLY A 655 34.66 51.21 -45.35
CA GLY A 655 33.43 50.48 -45.52
C GLY A 655 32.41 50.83 -44.46
N ASN A 656 31.79 52.02 -44.56
CA ASN A 656 30.62 52.42 -43.81
C ASN A 656 29.48 51.42 -44.04
N GLN A 657 29.31 50.46 -43.14
CA GLN A 657 27.98 49.88 -42.86
C GLN A 657 27.41 50.62 -41.66
N GLU A 658 26.38 51.45 -41.93
CA GLU A 658 25.52 52.06 -40.92
C GLU A 658 25.00 50.96 -40.05
N ILE A 659 25.60 50.78 -38.86
CA ILE A 659 25.02 50.02 -37.77
C ILE A 659 23.83 50.85 -37.29
N ASP A 660 22.66 50.24 -37.40
CA ASP A 660 21.40 50.86 -36.94
C ASP A 660 21.48 51.13 -35.43
N ASP A 661 21.89 52.31 -35.05
CA ASP A 661 22.21 52.84 -33.71
C ASP A 661 20.99 52.81 -32.77
N ASN A 662 19.81 52.49 -33.30
CA ASN A 662 18.55 52.51 -32.53
C ASN A 662 18.32 51.23 -31.72
N ASN A 663 19.11 50.16 -31.87
CA ASN A 663 18.88 48.89 -31.22
C ASN A 663 20.02 48.45 -30.28
N SER A 664 21.11 49.17 -30.19
CA SER A 664 22.23 48.84 -29.29
C SER A 664 21.92 49.20 -27.83
N LEU A 665 22.33 48.34 -26.89
CA LEU A 665 22.26 48.57 -25.45
C LEU A 665 23.54 49.29 -24.99
N SER A 666 23.41 50.35 -24.18
CA SER A 666 24.57 50.96 -23.54
C SER A 666 25.26 50.00 -22.57
N GLY A 667 26.55 50.19 -22.30
CA GLY A 667 27.27 49.34 -21.36
C GLY A 667 26.63 49.20 -19.98
N LYS A 668 25.84 50.19 -19.54
CA LYS A 668 25.05 50.12 -18.29
C LYS A 668 23.82 49.22 -18.42
N ALA A 669 23.15 49.32 -19.56
CA ALA A 669 21.99 48.49 -19.87
C ALA A 669 22.41 47.03 -20.08
N LEU A 670 23.56 46.80 -20.74
CA LEU A 670 24.18 45.46 -20.83
C LEU A 670 24.51 44.87 -19.48
N GLY A 671 25.09 45.63 -18.55
CA GLY A 671 25.38 45.17 -17.19
C GLY A 671 24.11 44.78 -16.42
N ILE A 672 23.00 45.46 -16.65
CA ILE A 672 21.70 45.07 -16.05
C ILE A 672 21.18 43.78 -16.68
N ALA A 673 21.23 43.67 -18.01
CA ALA A 673 20.79 42.44 -18.70
C ALA A 673 21.61 41.22 -18.25
N TYR A 674 22.91 41.35 -18.12
CA TYR A 674 23.81 40.33 -17.66
C TYR A 674 23.52 39.88 -16.21
N GLN A 675 23.32 40.83 -15.31
CA GLN A 675 22.98 40.51 -13.91
C GLN A 675 21.62 39.80 -13.77
N VAL A 676 20.68 40.10 -14.65
CA VAL A 676 19.39 39.40 -14.69
C VAL A 676 19.56 38.00 -15.29
N TYR A 677 20.43 37.84 -16.29
CA TYR A 677 20.82 36.55 -16.84
C TYR A 677 21.44 35.66 -15.76
N GLU A 678 22.49 36.11 -15.07
CA GLU A 678 23.12 35.35 -13.96
C GLU A 678 22.13 35.02 -12.83
N GLY A 679 21.16 35.93 -12.58
CA GLY A 679 20.10 35.71 -11.57
C GLY A 679 18.93 34.86 -12.06
N LEU A 680 19.10 34.08 -13.14
CA LEU A 680 18.02 33.23 -13.72
C LEU A 680 16.75 34.03 -14.09
N GLY A 681 16.86 35.27 -14.51
CA GLY A 681 15.75 36.11 -14.94
C GLY A 681 15.24 37.08 -13.89
N SER A 682 16.01 37.34 -12.82
CA SER A 682 15.71 38.38 -11.82
C SER A 682 16.96 38.89 -11.11
N ALA A 683 16.95 40.20 -10.78
CA ALA A 683 18.06 40.85 -10.08
C ALA A 683 17.54 41.88 -9.09
N LYS A 684 18.24 42.07 -7.97
CA LYS A 684 17.86 43.06 -6.93
C LYS A 684 18.15 44.48 -7.41
N THR A 685 17.13 45.34 -7.48
CA THR A 685 17.26 46.73 -7.98
C THR A 685 18.23 47.55 -7.15
N VAL A 686 18.31 47.34 -5.84
CA VAL A 686 19.22 48.07 -4.95
C VAL A 686 20.70 47.92 -5.38
N ASN A 687 21.09 46.71 -5.80
CA ASN A 687 22.45 46.43 -6.26
C ASN A 687 22.78 47.13 -7.58
N LEU A 688 21.77 47.42 -8.41
CA LEU A 688 21.87 48.05 -9.73
C LEU A 688 21.39 49.51 -9.75
N SER A 689 21.09 50.08 -8.58
CA SER A 689 20.44 51.39 -8.46
C SER A 689 21.19 52.53 -9.14
N MET A 690 22.53 52.50 -9.12
CA MET A 690 23.34 53.51 -9.85
C MET A 690 23.23 53.35 -11.38
N SER A 691 23.17 52.11 -11.87
CA SER A 691 23.00 51.86 -13.31
C SER A 691 21.60 52.21 -13.78
N VAL A 692 20.57 51.79 -13.02
CA VAL A 692 19.15 52.07 -13.35
C VAL A 692 18.81 53.54 -13.36
N ASN A 693 19.31 54.32 -12.39
CA ASN A 693 19.04 55.78 -12.32
C ASN A 693 19.71 56.56 -13.43
N ASN A 694 20.75 56.01 -14.06
CA ASN A 694 21.51 56.66 -15.12
C ASN A 694 21.24 56.07 -16.51
N LEU A 695 20.13 55.30 -16.69
CA LEU A 695 19.70 54.78 -17.98
C LEU A 695 19.06 55.87 -18.84
N SER A 696 19.42 55.88 -20.12
CA SER A 696 18.71 56.69 -21.11
C SER A 696 17.29 56.19 -21.36
N GLU A 697 16.40 56.99 -21.86
CA GLU A 697 15.03 56.53 -22.22
C GLU A 697 15.07 55.49 -23.34
N ASN A 698 16.08 55.51 -24.20
CA ASN A 698 16.30 54.51 -25.25
C ASN A 698 16.72 53.17 -24.64
N ASP A 699 17.63 53.16 -23.68
CA ASP A 699 18.02 51.92 -22.94
C ASP A 699 16.83 51.30 -22.21
N LYS A 700 15.99 52.11 -21.57
CA LYS A 700 14.78 51.62 -20.88
C LYS A 700 13.80 50.96 -21.87
N ARG A 701 13.61 51.54 -23.06
CA ARG A 701 12.77 50.97 -24.11
C ARG A 701 13.36 49.67 -24.66
N ASN A 702 14.67 49.62 -24.89
CA ASN A 702 15.34 48.45 -25.42
C ASN A 702 15.32 47.30 -24.39
N LEU A 703 15.56 47.55 -23.09
CA LEU A 703 15.38 46.55 -22.01
C LEU A 703 13.93 46.07 -21.90
N ALA A 704 12.95 46.98 -22.06
CA ALA A 704 11.55 46.59 -22.07
C ALA A 704 11.18 45.74 -23.31
N ARG A 705 11.80 45.95 -24.49
CA ARG A 705 11.63 45.08 -25.67
C ARG A 705 12.20 43.68 -25.46
N LEU A 706 13.27 43.56 -24.66
CA LEU A 706 13.81 42.29 -24.23
C LEU A 706 12.95 41.58 -23.14
N GLY A 707 11.80 42.18 -22.75
CA GLY A 707 10.88 41.65 -21.78
C GLY A 707 11.16 42.02 -20.33
N LEU A 708 12.25 42.75 -20.04
CA LEU A 708 12.62 43.14 -18.69
C LEU A 708 11.67 44.19 -18.11
N ARG A 709 11.28 44.00 -16.88
CA ARG A 709 10.56 44.97 -16.05
C ARG A 709 11.52 45.54 -15.00
N LEU A 710 11.75 46.86 -15.12
CA LEU A 710 12.54 47.61 -14.16
C LEU A 710 11.66 47.98 -12.98
N GLY A 711 11.69 47.15 -11.94
CA GLY A 711 10.94 47.38 -10.73
C GLY A 711 11.75 48.13 -9.67
N ILE A 712 11.12 48.39 -8.56
CA ILE A 712 11.69 49.14 -7.43
C ILE A 712 12.48 48.24 -6.49
N GLU A 713 11.91 47.08 -6.22
CA GLU A 713 12.53 46.07 -5.38
C GLU A 713 13.36 45.09 -6.23
N THR A 714 12.87 44.78 -7.45
CA THR A 714 13.51 43.77 -8.29
C THR A 714 13.34 44.09 -9.78
N ILE A 715 14.35 43.77 -10.58
CA ILE A 715 14.28 43.72 -12.03
C ILE A 715 14.01 42.29 -12.41
N TYR A 716 13.00 42.00 -13.24
CA TYR A 716 12.57 40.68 -13.52
C TYR A 716 11.93 40.52 -14.90
N LEU A 717 11.83 39.25 -15.35
CA LEU A 717 11.11 38.82 -16.54
C LEU A 717 9.73 38.25 -16.13
N PRO A 718 8.60 38.91 -16.49
CA PRO A 718 7.26 38.51 -16.03
C PRO A 718 6.87 37.06 -16.46
N ASN A 719 7.25 36.66 -17.68
CA ASN A 719 6.90 35.36 -18.21
C ASN A 719 7.57 34.21 -17.44
N LEU A 720 8.70 34.45 -16.79
CA LEU A 720 9.41 33.49 -15.97
C LEU A 720 8.81 33.29 -14.56
N LEU A 721 7.74 34.01 -14.22
CA LEU A 721 6.96 33.80 -13.00
C LEU A 721 5.91 32.65 -13.15
N LYS A 722 5.81 32.04 -14.33
CA LYS A 722 4.93 30.89 -14.56
C LYS A 722 5.45 29.65 -13.81
N PRO A 723 4.55 28.74 -13.34
CA PRO A 723 4.96 27.59 -12.52
C PRO A 723 6.06 26.71 -13.12
N ALA A 724 6.01 26.44 -14.43
CA ALA A 724 7.03 25.65 -15.11
C ALA A 724 8.42 26.32 -15.04
N SER A 725 8.50 27.62 -15.28
CA SER A 725 9.75 28.38 -15.21
C SER A 725 10.27 28.49 -13.78
N VAL A 726 9.39 28.66 -12.79
CA VAL A 726 9.75 28.67 -11.36
C VAL A 726 10.37 27.33 -10.95
N LYS A 727 9.75 26.20 -11.32
CA LYS A 727 10.26 24.84 -11.02
C LYS A 727 11.63 24.59 -11.66
N LEU A 728 11.79 24.97 -12.92
CA LEU A 728 13.07 24.76 -13.63
C LEU A 728 14.18 25.67 -13.06
N ARG A 729 13.88 26.93 -12.75
CA ARG A 729 14.81 27.87 -12.12
C ARG A 729 15.27 27.38 -10.74
N ALA A 730 14.34 26.83 -9.94
CA ALA A 730 14.65 26.24 -8.64
C ALA A 730 15.62 25.04 -8.78
N LEU A 731 15.35 24.18 -9.75
CA LEU A 731 16.21 23.03 -10.03
C LEU A 731 17.60 23.48 -10.46
N LEU A 732 17.70 24.37 -11.45
CA LEU A 732 18.99 24.86 -11.97
C LEU A 732 19.80 25.58 -10.90
N TRP A 733 19.14 26.44 -10.09
CA TRP A 733 19.80 27.12 -8.97
C TRP A 733 20.35 26.13 -7.95
N SER A 734 19.57 25.11 -7.58
CA SER A 734 19.98 24.11 -6.60
C SER A 734 21.09 23.21 -7.12
N VAL A 735 21.07 22.85 -8.42
CA VAL A 735 22.15 22.09 -9.07
C VAL A 735 23.44 22.93 -9.07
N PHE A 736 23.35 24.20 -9.45
CA PHE A 736 24.51 25.09 -9.54
C PHE A 736 25.17 25.34 -8.18
N ASN A 737 24.35 25.53 -7.13
CA ASN A 737 24.82 25.81 -5.77
C ASN A 737 25.01 24.53 -4.92
N GLN A 738 24.83 23.34 -5.48
CA GLN A 738 24.92 22.04 -4.79
C GLN A 738 24.06 21.96 -3.51
N ASN A 739 22.88 22.60 -3.55
CA ASN A 739 21.98 22.69 -2.42
C ASN A 739 20.84 21.68 -2.55
N PHE A 740 20.99 20.51 -1.96
CA PHE A 740 19.99 19.44 -1.90
C PHE A 740 19.78 18.94 -0.47
N PRO A 741 18.55 18.54 -0.06
CA PRO A 741 17.31 18.50 -0.87
C PRO A 741 16.83 19.88 -1.32
N LEU A 742 16.06 19.92 -2.40
CA LEU A 742 15.52 21.17 -2.96
C LEU A 742 14.70 21.89 -1.87
N ASN A 743 14.93 23.19 -1.70
CA ASN A 743 14.09 23.98 -0.82
C ASN A 743 12.62 23.91 -1.27
N ALA A 744 11.68 24.06 -0.33
CA ALA A 744 10.27 23.95 -0.62
C ALA A 744 9.85 24.87 -1.76
N LEU A 745 9.32 24.27 -2.84
CA LEU A 745 8.80 25.02 -3.97
C LEU A 745 7.49 25.73 -3.55
N PRO A 746 7.30 26.99 -3.96
CA PRO A 746 6.00 27.63 -3.81
C PRO A 746 4.91 26.78 -4.50
N PRO A 747 3.76 26.53 -3.85
CA PRO A 747 2.63 25.89 -4.53
C PRO A 747 2.20 26.67 -5.77
N ASP A 748 1.78 25.97 -6.81
CA ASP A 748 1.40 26.58 -8.08
C ASP A 748 0.32 27.66 -7.87
N GLY A 749 0.56 28.86 -8.42
CA GLY A 749 -0.35 30.01 -8.31
C GLY A 749 -0.26 30.82 -7.00
N ARG A 750 0.51 30.38 -6.01
CA ARG A 750 0.73 31.18 -4.79
C ARG A 750 1.55 32.44 -5.08
N VAL A 751 1.09 33.54 -4.49
CA VAL A 751 1.73 34.87 -4.64
C VAL A 751 2.66 35.23 -3.49
N SER A 752 2.52 34.53 -2.36
CA SER A 752 3.34 34.68 -1.16
C SER A 752 3.61 33.32 -0.52
N VAL A 753 4.80 33.14 0.03
CA VAL A 753 5.22 31.96 0.80
C VAL A 753 5.98 32.41 2.03
N ILE A 754 5.87 31.61 3.10
CA ILE A 754 6.68 31.82 4.30
C ILE A 754 8.10 31.37 3.98
N ILE A 755 9.09 32.20 4.30
CA ILE A 755 10.50 31.87 4.08
C ILE A 755 10.88 30.77 5.08
N ASP A 756 11.48 29.71 4.58
CA ASP A 756 12.10 28.69 5.42
C ASP A 756 13.36 29.32 6.09
N PRO A 757 13.48 29.28 7.42
CA PRO A 757 14.62 29.87 8.13
C PRO A 757 15.99 29.34 7.66
N ASP A 758 16.04 28.10 7.20
CA ASP A 758 17.25 27.44 6.73
C ASP A 758 17.55 27.67 5.24
N ALA A 759 16.60 28.26 4.49
CA ALA A 759 16.75 28.48 3.08
C ALA A 759 17.48 29.78 2.75
N ASN A 760 18.36 29.74 1.75
CA ASN A 760 19.08 30.91 1.26
C ASN A 760 18.10 31.90 0.60
N HIS A 761 18.15 33.18 0.97
CA HIS A 761 17.35 34.24 0.37
C HIS A 761 17.60 34.41 -1.14
N GLU A 762 18.79 34.08 -1.63
CA GLU A 762 19.10 34.12 -3.07
C GLU A 762 18.37 33.02 -3.86
N TYR A 763 18.01 31.91 -3.21
CA TYR A 763 17.14 30.90 -3.81
C TYR A 763 15.78 31.48 -4.19
N TYR A 764 15.12 32.20 -3.24
CA TYR A 764 13.82 32.81 -3.52
C TYR A 764 13.91 33.85 -4.65
N ARG A 765 14.99 34.65 -4.69
CA ARG A 765 15.21 35.58 -5.79
C ARG A 765 15.39 34.89 -7.12
N ALA A 766 16.23 33.85 -7.14
CA ALA A 766 16.46 33.06 -8.36
C ALA A 766 15.17 32.49 -8.95
N ILE A 767 14.17 32.16 -8.14
CA ILE A 767 12.86 31.67 -8.61
C ILE A 767 11.83 32.77 -8.86
N GLY A 768 12.21 34.07 -8.72
CA GLY A 768 11.34 35.23 -8.98
C GLY A 768 10.47 35.64 -7.81
N PHE A 769 10.87 35.33 -6.58
CA PHE A 769 10.25 35.81 -5.36
C PHE A 769 11.18 36.79 -4.61
N VAL A 770 10.62 37.82 -4.06
CA VAL A 770 11.35 38.84 -3.31
C VAL A 770 11.20 38.54 -1.81
N PRO A 771 12.24 38.12 -1.10
CA PRO A 771 12.18 37.94 0.34
C PRO A 771 12.08 39.27 1.07
N LEU A 772 11.03 39.44 1.88
CA LEU A 772 10.69 40.61 2.67
C LEU A 772 10.16 40.17 4.03
N GLY A 773 10.91 40.43 5.10
CA GLY A 773 10.61 39.91 6.45
C GLY A 773 10.60 38.39 6.44
N LYS A 774 9.53 37.78 6.94
CA LYS A 774 9.31 36.35 6.95
C LYS A 774 8.58 35.83 5.70
N LEU A 775 8.29 36.72 4.72
CA LEU A 775 7.56 36.35 3.52
C LEU A 775 8.45 36.50 2.27
N ALA A 776 8.35 35.57 1.35
CA ALA A 776 8.81 35.79 -0.02
C ALA A 776 7.60 36.04 -0.90
N LEU A 777 7.54 37.25 -1.47
CA LEU A 777 6.45 37.71 -2.36
C LEU A 777 6.88 37.53 -3.81
N ARG A 778 5.99 37.02 -4.66
CA ARG A 778 6.26 36.95 -6.12
C ARG A 778 6.57 38.34 -6.65
N ALA A 779 7.56 38.49 -7.53
CA ALA A 779 8.15 39.75 -7.96
C ALA A 779 7.09 40.80 -8.43
N ASP A 780 6.11 40.40 -9.22
CA ASP A 780 5.02 41.25 -9.68
C ASP A 780 4.13 41.76 -8.52
N ILE A 781 3.92 40.94 -7.51
CA ILE A 781 3.14 41.27 -6.33
C ILE A 781 3.93 42.19 -5.40
N ALA A 782 5.22 41.90 -5.20
CA ALA A 782 6.11 42.77 -4.42
C ALA A 782 6.15 44.18 -5.00
N GLU A 783 6.24 44.31 -6.34
CA GLU A 783 6.22 45.64 -7.03
C GLU A 783 4.88 46.35 -6.89
N ARG A 784 3.76 45.61 -7.02
CA ARG A 784 2.41 46.22 -6.82
C ARG A 784 2.21 46.67 -5.36
N LEU A 785 2.68 45.87 -4.41
CA LEU A 785 2.63 46.21 -2.98
C LEU A 785 3.51 47.45 -2.70
N SER A 786 4.75 47.47 -3.19
CA SER A 786 5.67 48.60 -3.10
C SER A 786 5.08 49.88 -3.67
N ALA A 787 4.39 49.82 -4.82
CA ALA A 787 3.72 50.96 -5.43
C ALA A 787 2.58 51.47 -4.55
N LEU A 788 1.74 50.60 -4.00
CA LEU A 788 0.64 50.96 -3.10
C LEU A 788 1.16 51.64 -1.83
N ILE A 789 2.15 51.02 -1.18
CA ILE A 789 2.74 51.53 0.05
C ILE A 789 3.35 52.91 -0.18
N ARG A 790 4.01 53.13 -1.33
CA ARG A 790 4.58 54.44 -1.67
C ARG A 790 3.53 55.53 -1.90
N VAL A 791 2.38 55.17 -2.47
CA VAL A 791 1.26 56.11 -2.60
C VAL A 791 0.77 56.54 -1.23
N GLU A 792 0.55 55.62 -0.32
CA GLU A 792 0.12 55.88 1.06
C GLU A 792 1.20 56.68 1.83
N ALA A 793 2.45 56.27 1.72
CA ALA A 793 3.56 56.96 2.39
C ALA A 793 3.87 58.38 1.84
N ARG A 794 3.39 58.75 0.62
CA ARG A 794 3.46 60.14 0.10
C ARG A 794 2.45 61.06 0.78
N LYS A 795 1.31 60.51 1.25
CA LYS A 795 0.29 61.24 1.97
C LYS A 795 0.69 61.61 3.42
N GLY A 796 1.76 61.00 3.95
CA GLY A 796 2.25 61.16 5.32
C GLY A 796 2.39 59.81 6.05
N LYS A 797 2.19 59.87 7.37
CA LYS A 797 2.15 58.66 8.19
C LYS A 797 0.95 57.79 7.78
N PHE A 798 1.14 56.49 7.66
CA PHE A 798 0.12 55.58 7.16
C PHE A 798 -0.01 54.34 8.06
N LYS A 799 -1.13 53.61 7.94
CA LYS A 799 -1.44 52.36 8.64
C LYS A 799 -1.53 51.23 7.61
N ILE A 800 -1.36 50.01 8.07
CA ILE A 800 -1.61 48.81 7.25
C ILE A 800 -3.12 48.79 6.93
N ASN A 801 -3.45 48.75 5.65
CA ASN A 801 -4.82 48.68 5.16
C ASN A 801 -5.10 47.29 4.55
N ASP A 802 -6.40 46.96 4.40
CA ASP A 802 -6.85 45.70 3.89
C ASP A 802 -6.37 45.42 2.46
N ALA A 803 -6.15 46.49 1.66
CA ALA A 803 -5.62 46.35 0.30
C ALA A 803 -4.17 45.82 0.29
N MET A 804 -3.34 46.24 1.24
CA MET A 804 -1.96 45.76 1.41
C MET A 804 -1.97 44.30 1.82
N LEU A 805 -2.81 43.92 2.78
CA LEU A 805 -2.96 42.53 3.26
C LEU A 805 -3.47 41.63 2.15
N SER A 806 -4.46 42.07 1.39
CA SER A 806 -5.06 41.32 0.29
C SER A 806 -4.07 41.07 -0.86
N ILE A 807 -3.30 42.10 -1.26
CA ILE A 807 -2.29 42.00 -2.32
C ILE A 807 -1.20 40.99 -1.93
N ALA A 808 -0.70 41.07 -0.71
CA ALA A 808 0.37 40.20 -0.23
C ALA A 808 -0.14 38.82 0.23
N GLY A 809 -1.44 38.67 0.48
CA GLY A 809 -2.00 37.47 1.08
C GLY A 809 -1.40 37.19 2.47
N SER A 810 -1.21 38.22 3.29
CA SER A 810 -0.48 38.15 4.56
C SER A 810 -1.33 38.59 5.75
N THR A 811 -0.92 38.18 6.94
CA THR A 811 -1.47 38.71 8.21
C THR A 811 -0.89 40.09 8.54
N LYS A 812 -1.53 40.82 9.46
CA LYS A 812 -1.02 42.14 9.91
C LYS A 812 0.41 42.02 10.43
N ILE A 813 0.71 41.05 11.24
CA ILE A 813 2.06 40.81 11.84
C ILE A 813 3.10 40.58 10.74
N GLN A 814 2.78 39.76 9.75
CA GLN A 814 3.68 39.51 8.62
C GLN A 814 3.91 40.77 7.76
N MET A 815 2.86 41.54 7.56
CA MET A 815 2.95 42.80 6.82
C MET A 815 3.80 43.86 7.56
N GLU A 816 3.78 43.89 8.88
CA GLU A 816 4.66 44.73 9.69
C GLU A 816 6.13 44.42 9.40
N GLU A 817 6.50 43.14 9.42
CA GLU A 817 7.87 42.71 9.11
C GLU A 817 8.27 43.09 7.66
N VAL A 818 7.34 42.92 6.71
CA VAL A 818 7.54 43.33 5.31
C VAL A 818 7.80 44.85 5.22
N LEU A 819 7.05 45.68 5.95
CA LEU A 819 7.25 47.14 5.95
C LEU A 819 8.58 47.53 6.56
N TYR A 820 9.02 46.86 7.64
CA TYR A 820 10.35 47.13 8.23
C TYR A 820 11.47 46.82 7.22
N ASP A 821 11.38 45.70 6.51
CA ASP A 821 12.37 45.32 5.47
C ASP A 821 12.37 46.28 4.26
N MET A 822 11.20 46.81 3.90
CA MET A 822 11.08 47.86 2.88
C MET A 822 11.60 49.21 3.35
N GLY A 823 12.09 49.32 4.59
CA GLY A 823 12.72 50.52 5.11
C GLY A 823 11.77 51.54 5.73
N TYR A 824 10.57 51.17 6.08
CA TYR A 824 9.65 51.97 6.90
C TYR A 824 9.91 51.75 8.40
N ILE A 825 9.60 52.77 9.22
CA ILE A 825 9.81 52.72 10.67
C ILE A 825 8.50 52.95 11.40
N LYS A 826 8.38 52.39 12.60
CA LYS A 826 7.25 52.66 13.50
C LYS A 826 7.28 54.12 13.97
N ALA A 827 6.22 54.82 13.68
CA ALA A 827 6.09 56.28 14.03
C ALA A 827 5.09 56.55 15.15
N GLY A 828 4.38 55.55 15.64
CA GLY A 828 3.42 55.63 16.73
C GLY A 828 2.54 54.37 16.80
N GLU A 829 1.73 54.35 17.87
CA GLU A 829 0.69 53.32 18.08
C GLU A 829 -0.62 54.04 18.43
N GLU A 830 -1.74 53.53 17.87
CA GLU A 830 -3.07 53.91 18.30
C GLU A 830 -3.75 52.77 19.01
N PRO A 831 -4.46 53.00 20.11
CA PRO A 831 -5.23 51.99 20.79
C PRO A 831 -6.32 51.45 19.84
N SER A 832 -6.49 50.14 19.81
CA SER A 832 -7.59 49.48 19.09
C SER A 832 -8.94 49.86 19.71
N THR A 833 -9.95 50.14 18.89
CA THR A 833 -11.31 50.49 19.35
C THR A 833 -12.11 49.26 19.82
N LEU A 834 -11.55 48.04 19.76
CA LEU A 834 -12.17 46.82 20.22
C LEU A 834 -11.33 46.18 21.34
N VAL A 835 -11.97 45.77 22.42
CA VAL A 835 -11.35 45.05 23.55
C VAL A 835 -10.77 43.73 22.99
N ASP A 836 -9.46 43.47 23.23
CA ASP A 836 -8.69 42.31 22.78
C ASP A 836 -7.99 42.37 21.39
N GLN A 837 -7.84 43.52 20.75
CA GLN A 837 -6.99 43.57 19.54
C GLN A 837 -5.66 44.30 19.78
N VAL A 838 -4.60 43.78 19.11
CA VAL A 838 -3.26 44.37 19.07
C VAL A 838 -3.31 45.86 18.64
N PRO A 839 -2.54 46.77 19.27
CA PRO A 839 -2.52 48.17 18.90
C PRO A 839 -2.15 48.36 17.42
N ILE A 840 -2.76 49.35 16.79
CA ILE A 840 -2.53 49.67 15.38
C ILE A 840 -1.23 50.46 15.24
N ILE A 841 -0.24 49.85 14.55
CA ILE A 841 1.06 50.47 14.32
C ILE A 841 0.95 51.47 13.15
N ILE A 842 1.46 52.69 13.37
CA ILE A 842 1.59 53.73 12.38
C ILE A 842 3.02 53.72 11.84
N PHE A 843 3.16 53.70 10.51
CA PHE A 843 4.44 53.69 9.81
C PHE A 843 4.77 55.07 9.20
N ASP A 844 6.06 55.40 9.12
CA ASP A 844 6.60 56.56 8.43
C ASP A 844 7.88 56.16 7.66
N ARG A 845 8.26 56.99 6.71
CA ARG A 845 9.51 56.82 5.98
C ARG A 845 10.72 57.07 6.89
N LYS A 846 11.72 56.21 6.81
CA LYS A 846 13.02 56.49 7.40
C LYS A 846 13.61 57.72 6.76
N LYS A 847 13.63 58.89 7.43
CA LYS A 847 14.28 60.11 6.93
C LYS A 847 15.74 59.79 6.65
N LYS A 848 16.18 59.85 5.39
CA LYS A 848 17.61 59.84 5.08
C LYS A 848 18.20 61.10 5.75
N ILE A 849 18.92 60.88 6.85
CA ILE A 849 19.80 61.91 7.40
C ILE A 849 20.90 62.07 6.36
N LEU A 850 20.76 63.08 5.51
CA LEU A 850 21.84 63.62 4.69
C LEU A 850 22.91 64.08 5.65
N LYS A 851 23.76 63.19 6.17
CA LYS A 851 25.00 63.58 6.80
C LYS A 851 25.85 64.19 5.69
N THR A 852 25.99 65.48 5.78
CA THR A 852 26.97 66.30 5.08
C THR A 852 28.38 65.75 5.34
N LYS A 853 28.75 64.71 4.64
CA LYS A 853 30.10 64.11 4.64
C LYS A 853 31.10 64.93 3.80
N SER A 854 30.75 66.14 3.36
CA SER A 854 31.67 66.99 2.58
C SER A 854 32.65 67.79 3.44
N LYS A 855 32.48 67.97 4.77
CA LYS A 855 33.46 68.64 5.63
C LYS A 855 34.46 67.75 6.36
N ILE A 856 34.13 66.50 6.61
CA ILE A 856 35.03 65.57 7.29
C ILE A 856 36.01 64.87 6.33
N PHE A 857 35.70 64.78 5.06
CA PHE A 857 36.60 64.17 4.05
C PHE A 857 37.77 65.11 3.68
N ASN A 858 37.52 66.46 3.66
CA ASN A 858 38.55 67.42 3.35
C ASN A 858 39.54 67.65 4.50
N GLU A 859 39.19 67.40 5.77
CA GLU A 859 40.13 67.45 6.92
C GLU A 859 40.98 66.21 7.06
N LYS A 860 40.44 65.00 6.68
CA LYS A 860 41.25 63.78 6.71
C LYS A 860 42.22 63.69 5.54
N VAL A 861 41.93 64.27 4.37
CA VAL A 861 42.87 64.35 3.25
C VAL A 861 44.00 65.34 3.48
N LYS A 862 43.77 66.45 4.23
CA LYS A 862 44.82 67.40 4.60
C LYS A 862 45.76 66.87 5.68
N LYS A 863 45.30 66.00 6.59
CA LYS A 863 46.16 65.33 7.60
C LYS A 863 46.97 64.18 7.04
N SER A 864 46.54 63.50 5.99
CA SER A 864 47.26 62.41 5.36
C SER A 864 48.40 62.86 4.39
N ARG A 865 48.32 64.10 3.84
CA ARG A 865 49.34 64.66 2.98
C ARG A 865 50.59 65.20 3.74
N ASN A 866 50.47 65.48 5.06
CA ASN A 866 51.58 65.93 5.86
C ASN A 866 52.38 64.80 6.53
N ASN A 867 51.78 63.58 6.59
CA ASN A 867 52.50 62.40 7.17
C ASN A 867 53.25 61.56 6.13
N GLN A 868 53.12 61.87 4.81
CA GLN A 868 53.81 61.12 3.75
C GLN A 868 55.21 61.74 3.39
N LYS A 869 55.56 62.88 3.99
CA LYS A 869 56.91 63.47 3.74
C LYS A 869 58.01 63.03 4.73
N ASN A 870 57.62 62.36 5.86
CA ASN A 870 58.62 61.97 6.89
C ASN A 870 58.87 60.45 7.02
N ILE A 871 58.42 59.61 6.08
CA ILE A 871 58.63 58.14 6.11
C ILE A 871 59.33 57.64 4.85
N LYS A 872 60.13 58.47 4.19
CA LYS A 872 60.98 58.03 3.04
C LYS A 872 62.47 57.83 3.37
N SER A 873 62.90 57.84 4.64
CA SER A 873 64.32 57.70 4.94
C SER A 873 64.72 56.51 5.82
N ASN A 874 63.82 55.58 6.24
CA ASN A 874 64.27 54.41 7.02
C ASN A 874 63.45 53.20 6.72
N LEU A 875 63.70 52.52 5.59
CA LEU A 875 63.38 51.08 5.40
C LEU A 875 64.12 50.53 4.16
N LYS A 876 65.46 50.45 4.28
CA LYS A 876 66.24 49.44 3.62
C LYS A 876 66.66 48.48 4.68
N LYS A 877 66.10 47.25 4.67
CA LYS A 877 66.55 45.96 5.25
C LYS A 877 65.39 45.32 5.98
N GLN A 878 64.71 44.41 5.31
CA GLN A 878 64.50 43.00 5.71
C GLN A 878 63.35 42.38 4.88
N ASN A 879 63.77 41.66 3.85
CA ASN A 879 62.93 40.64 3.21
C ASN A 879 62.68 39.50 4.20
N LYS A 880 61.43 39.35 4.61
CA LYS A 880 60.91 38.07 5.12
C LYS A 880 59.63 37.78 4.34
N GLU A 881 59.65 36.65 3.63
CA GLU A 881 58.55 36.10 2.88
C GLU A 881 57.28 35.98 3.73
N LYS A 882 56.21 36.58 3.29
CA LYS A 882 54.88 36.36 3.82
C LYS A 882 54.27 35.14 3.15
N LEU A 883 53.89 34.14 3.94
CA LEU A 883 53.06 33.02 3.56
C LEU A 883 51.73 33.54 2.98
N PRO A 884 51.21 32.98 1.89
CA PRO A 884 49.96 33.39 1.28
C PRO A 884 48.76 32.99 2.17
N ASP A 885 47.72 33.84 2.14
CA ASP A 885 46.47 33.65 2.82
C ASP A 885 45.79 32.36 2.33
N PRO A 886 45.37 31.44 3.21
CA PRO A 886 44.73 30.17 2.84
C PRO A 886 43.39 30.30 2.12
N LEU A 887 42.78 31.48 2.14
CA LEU A 887 41.49 31.76 1.53
C LEU A 887 41.58 32.47 0.17
N SER A 888 42.76 32.63 -0.38
CA SER A 888 42.95 33.23 -1.73
C SER A 888 42.69 32.23 -2.84
N PRO A 889 41.83 32.55 -3.84
CA PRO A 889 41.55 31.67 -4.97
C PRO A 889 42.80 31.25 -5.78
N PHE A 890 43.90 31.97 -5.61
CA PHE A 890 45.20 31.71 -6.31
C PHE A 890 46.21 30.87 -5.52
N ALA A 891 45.85 30.37 -4.35
CA ALA A 891 46.73 29.55 -3.52
C ALA A 891 47.05 28.17 -4.17
N VAL A 892 46.10 27.67 -4.99
CA VAL A 892 46.19 26.37 -5.69
C VAL A 892 47.17 26.39 -6.86
N LEU A 893 47.38 27.54 -7.52
CA LEU A 893 48.29 27.64 -8.68
C LEU A 893 49.79 27.60 -8.35
N LYS A 894 50.13 27.79 -7.05
CA LYS A 894 51.55 27.71 -6.59
C LYS A 894 52.02 26.32 -6.19
N SER A 895 51.11 25.39 -6.01
CA SER A 895 51.41 23.97 -5.70
C SER A 895 51.60 23.07 -6.93
N MET A 896 51.25 23.56 -8.13
CA MET A 896 51.55 22.88 -9.40
C MET A 896 52.89 23.27 -9.95
N LYS A 897 53.97 22.76 -9.41
CA LYS A 897 55.25 22.65 -10.10
C LYS A 897 55.39 21.18 -10.59
N ILE A 898 55.19 21.07 -11.86
CA ILE A 898 55.76 20.20 -12.88
C ILE A 898 56.69 19.09 -12.35
N LYS A 899 56.27 17.89 -12.52
CA LYS A 899 57.14 16.81 -13.06
C LYS A 899 56.41 16.21 -14.26
#